data_4ddffa62ccdeba44d94a12a5860ea28c
#
_entry.id   4ddffa62ccdeba44d94a12a5860ea28c
#
_cell.length_a   1.000
_cell.length_b   1.000
_cell.length_c   1.000
_cell.angle_alpha   90.00
_cell.angle_beta   90.00
_cell.angle_gamma   90.00
#
_symmetry.space_group_name_H-M   'P 1'
#
loop_
_entity.id
_entity.type
_entity.pdbx_description
1 polymer ?
#
loop_
_entity_poly.entity_id
_entity_poly.type
_entity_poly.pdbx_seq_one_letter_code
_entity_poly.pdbx_strand_id
1 'polypeptide(L)'
;MATGLGTEKTHFTLDVLGRYTCNTDAEANAAMDRADARPFDVIVIGGGSFGPILAENVFFDDLTHSRRVLVLDAGPMVLPEHQQNLPFLGDVEVSVTETPWQADARLDFRGLRVMLGGRSVFFGGWSPQLLDDAKHTEMPRDRWPDPVVQQLNDTYFPQAAAQLAVDETNDFIFGELHEVLQQRLAAGIDGNKVAEAIPLDDLELRLNVDPATSAAARRLKKLEAPLAVQTRSTRAGFFPFNKFSAVPLIIRCAREAQFEVERLLDDRAELGESPEREGDDVKKRYMVVPNFWVTGLEATPADPGPIRVTRVRGKRREIGGGETDVAIDVRDGANVVIALGTIESARLVLNSFPDLPGRALVGANLMGHLRSNVVIRIPRTSLPEGLPQELQASALFVKGAHTFADAEQGYFHLQITAAGLDNLTDDDHVELFMKVPDIDFFEDLTQADDQHVVITIRGIGEMQSGNPLSRVVPVAGDPMQRVRAEIGLTAKDDELWTAMDRASDQVAKVFAAGKDFEVRLPNGTWKKVTPAADLEVELPLTFRDQGRFAGEPGPRGRRDRLGTTHHEAGTIRLGSNPAQSVTDEGCKLRATDNVYIAGPMLFPTVGSPNPMLTGTALARRLATHLLATMPHHVPATSPGFISLFDGQTLSGWQMSTIRNEPGRSKPGRFIVVDGALEATPGTGLGLLWHTQPMPADYILKLQWKRFTDEANSGVLVRFPDPRSKGYNNTAYVADHFGYEIQIDELGRPDGSQKFRTGAIYGVDNQTFTLQPALPAGQWNDYEIRIAGNRFTVLLNGVQVTDFTNTDPNRGQAVDSHYIGLQIHFASRMAFRNIEYQAL
;
A
#
# COMPACT_ATOMS: atom_id res chain seq x y z
N MET A 1 -25.96 -25.95 -17.62
CA MET A 1 -25.03 -25.41 -16.66
C MET A 1 -24.01 -24.66 -17.45
N ALA A 2 -24.00 -23.36 -17.41
CA ALA A 2 -22.88 -22.61 -17.95
C ALA A 2 -21.67 -23.04 -17.13
N THR A 3 -20.77 -23.78 -17.73
CA THR A 3 -19.41 -23.95 -17.26
C THR A 3 -18.92 -22.54 -16.96
N GLY A 4 -18.51 -22.32 -15.72
CA GLY A 4 -18.17 -21.01 -15.20
C GLY A 4 -17.46 -20.18 -16.26
N LEU A 5 -17.84 -18.94 -16.35
CA LEU A 5 -17.14 -17.94 -17.15
C LEU A 5 -15.68 -18.17 -16.84
N GLY A 6 -14.94 -18.79 -17.76
CA GLY A 6 -13.61 -19.31 -17.55
C GLY A 6 -12.74 -18.37 -16.76
N THR A 7 -12.88 -18.43 -15.49
CA THR A 7 -11.82 -18.10 -14.58
C THR A 7 -10.75 -19.14 -14.84
N GLU A 8 -10.41 -19.26 -16.11
CA GLU A 8 -9.29 -20.05 -16.51
C GLU A 8 -8.09 -19.43 -15.85
N LYS A 9 -7.64 -20.08 -14.81
CA LYS A 9 -6.67 -19.65 -13.82
C LYS A 9 -5.38 -19.10 -14.41
N THR A 10 -5.16 -19.15 -15.71
CA THR A 10 -3.81 -18.97 -16.22
C THR A 10 -3.71 -18.33 -17.58
N HIS A 11 -4.70 -18.46 -18.43
CA HIS A 11 -4.55 -17.99 -19.82
C HIS A 11 -4.46 -16.48 -19.91
N PHE A 12 -5.22 -15.77 -19.10
CA PHE A 12 -5.24 -14.32 -19.10
C PHE A 12 -3.90 -13.69 -18.66
N THR A 13 -3.22 -14.27 -17.67
CA THR A 13 -1.96 -13.70 -17.13
C THR A 13 -0.75 -13.92 -18.02
N LEU A 14 -0.84 -14.83 -18.99
CA LEU A 14 0.27 -15.19 -19.87
C LEU A 14 -0.03 -14.91 -21.35
N ASP A 15 -1.22 -14.42 -21.68
CA ASP A 15 -1.57 -13.95 -23.01
C ASP A 15 -1.05 -12.51 -23.28
N VAL A 16 -1.36 -11.99 -24.47
CA VAL A 16 -0.89 -10.66 -24.89
C VAL A 16 -1.33 -9.55 -23.94
N LEU A 17 -2.56 -9.63 -23.39
CA LEU A 17 -3.07 -8.62 -22.45
C LEU A 17 -2.42 -8.77 -21.07
N GLY A 18 -2.27 -9.98 -20.58
CA GLY A 18 -1.61 -10.27 -19.30
C GLY A 18 -0.15 -9.82 -19.28
N ARG A 19 0.53 -9.84 -20.42
CA ARG A 19 1.94 -9.40 -20.55
C ARG A 19 2.16 -7.93 -20.18
N TYR A 20 1.17 -7.07 -20.30
CA TYR A 20 1.26 -5.69 -19.84
C TYR A 20 1.27 -5.55 -18.30
N THR A 21 0.80 -6.56 -17.60
CA THR A 21 0.69 -6.55 -16.13
C THR A 21 1.63 -7.55 -15.48
N CYS A 22 1.80 -8.72 -16.08
CA CYS A 22 2.49 -9.86 -15.49
C CYS A 22 3.74 -10.24 -16.29
N ASN A 23 4.74 -10.74 -15.58
CA ASN A 23 5.99 -11.26 -16.13
C ASN A 23 6.16 -12.73 -15.76
N THR A 24 7.12 -13.40 -16.40
CA THR A 24 7.54 -14.75 -16.07
C THR A 24 8.72 -14.74 -15.09
N ASP A 25 8.95 -15.85 -14.40
CA ASP A 25 10.17 -16.06 -13.59
C ASP A 25 11.45 -15.97 -14.43
N ALA A 26 11.40 -16.43 -15.69
CA ALA A 26 12.53 -16.31 -16.61
C ALA A 26 12.87 -14.86 -16.95
N GLU A 27 11.86 -14.01 -17.16
CA GLU A 27 12.03 -12.56 -17.37
C GLU A 27 12.55 -11.86 -16.11
N ALA A 28 12.06 -12.24 -14.92
CA ALA A 28 12.56 -11.70 -13.66
C ALA A 28 14.04 -12.04 -13.42
N ASN A 29 14.46 -13.29 -13.73
CA ASN A 29 15.86 -13.68 -13.65
C ASN A 29 16.70 -12.96 -14.72
N ALA A 30 16.25 -12.91 -15.97
CA ALA A 30 16.93 -12.20 -17.05
C ALA A 30 17.13 -10.70 -16.73
N ALA A 31 16.17 -10.09 -16.04
CA ALA A 31 16.23 -8.71 -15.59
C ALA A 31 17.34 -8.46 -14.55
N MET A 32 17.85 -9.50 -13.88
CA MET A 32 18.96 -9.43 -12.93
C MET A 32 20.32 -9.80 -13.54
N ASP A 33 20.34 -10.55 -14.64
CA ASP A 33 21.56 -11.12 -15.23
C ASP A 33 22.20 -10.24 -16.31
N ARG A 34 21.48 -9.23 -16.81
CA ARG A 34 22.03 -8.28 -17.78
C ARG A 34 23.09 -7.39 -17.15
N ALA A 35 24.12 -7.05 -17.90
CA ALA A 35 25.24 -6.21 -17.44
C ALA A 35 24.81 -4.78 -17.05
N ASP A 36 23.71 -4.29 -17.63
CA ASP A 36 23.11 -2.99 -17.35
C ASP A 36 21.89 -3.07 -16.40
N ALA A 37 21.54 -4.29 -15.95
CA ALA A 37 20.43 -4.52 -15.07
C ALA A 37 20.82 -4.32 -13.59
N ARG A 38 19.93 -3.66 -12.84
CA ARG A 38 20.04 -3.60 -11.39
C ARG A 38 19.24 -4.73 -10.77
N PRO A 39 19.68 -5.29 -9.63
CA PRO A 39 18.89 -6.28 -8.91
C PRO A 39 17.58 -5.66 -8.41
N PHE A 40 16.61 -6.51 -8.04
CA PHE A 40 15.46 -6.05 -7.29
C PHE A 40 15.88 -5.68 -5.87
N ASP A 41 15.45 -4.52 -5.39
CA ASP A 41 15.71 -4.05 -4.02
C ASP A 41 14.75 -4.72 -3.02
N VAL A 42 13.53 -5.01 -3.46
CA VAL A 42 12.49 -5.65 -2.64
C VAL A 42 11.83 -6.78 -3.43
N ILE A 43 11.87 -7.98 -2.87
CA ILE A 43 11.16 -9.16 -3.38
C ILE A 43 10.03 -9.49 -2.43
N VAL A 44 8.79 -9.28 -2.85
CA VAL A 44 7.57 -9.53 -2.07
C VAL A 44 7.02 -10.91 -2.41
N ILE A 45 6.93 -11.77 -1.43
CA ILE A 45 6.36 -13.11 -1.55
C ILE A 45 4.91 -13.07 -1.06
N GLY A 46 3.98 -13.09 -1.99
CA GLY A 46 2.54 -13.00 -1.79
C GLY A 46 1.94 -11.71 -2.36
N GLY A 47 1.25 -11.84 -3.48
CA GLY A 47 0.46 -10.80 -4.14
C GLY A 47 -0.97 -10.68 -3.62
N GLY A 48 -1.22 -11.09 -2.35
CA GLY A 48 -2.52 -11.02 -1.70
C GLY A 48 -2.91 -9.61 -1.24
N SER A 49 -3.48 -9.47 -0.03
CA SER A 49 -3.98 -8.17 0.45
C SER A 49 -2.86 -7.18 0.79
N PHE A 50 -1.81 -7.62 1.49
CA PHE A 50 -0.82 -6.70 2.10
C PHE A 50 0.49 -6.57 1.32
N GLY A 51 0.88 -7.60 0.57
CA GLY A 51 2.05 -7.54 -0.30
C GLY A 51 1.96 -6.43 -1.36
N PRO A 52 0.88 -6.34 -2.13
CA PRO A 52 0.68 -5.26 -3.09
C PRO A 52 0.62 -3.86 -2.46
N ILE A 53 0.03 -3.71 -1.26
CA ILE A 53 0.01 -2.43 -0.55
C ILE A 53 1.44 -1.99 -0.22
N LEU A 54 2.26 -2.89 0.33
CA LEU A 54 3.66 -2.61 0.59
C LEU A 54 4.43 -2.29 -0.70
N ALA A 55 4.28 -3.13 -1.72
CA ALA A 55 4.97 -3.00 -2.99
C ALA A 55 4.63 -1.68 -3.70
N GLU A 56 3.35 -1.29 -3.69
CA GLU A 56 2.87 -0.03 -4.25
C GLU A 56 3.46 1.17 -3.53
N ASN A 57 3.48 1.16 -2.18
CA ASN A 57 4.07 2.25 -1.43
C ASN A 57 5.60 2.33 -1.63
N VAL A 58 6.33 1.20 -1.68
CA VAL A 58 7.77 1.23 -2.02
C VAL A 58 7.99 1.81 -3.42
N PHE A 59 7.15 1.45 -4.40
CA PHE A 59 7.29 1.88 -5.78
C PHE A 59 7.02 3.37 -5.98
N PHE A 60 5.92 3.90 -5.41
CA PHE A 60 5.50 5.28 -5.62
C PHE A 60 6.09 6.29 -4.62
N ASP A 61 6.39 5.87 -3.38
CA ASP A 61 7.00 6.74 -2.38
C ASP A 61 8.53 6.86 -2.57
N ASP A 62 9.14 6.03 -3.45
CA ASP A 62 10.50 6.21 -3.92
C ASP A 62 10.58 7.39 -4.91
N LEU A 63 10.80 8.59 -4.38
CA LEU A 63 10.91 9.82 -5.18
C LEU A 63 12.10 9.81 -6.14
N THR A 64 13.07 8.91 -5.94
CA THR A 64 14.26 8.78 -6.81
C THR A 64 13.99 7.87 -8.00
N HIS A 65 12.84 7.19 -8.05
CA HIS A 65 12.48 6.18 -9.07
C HIS A 65 13.61 5.15 -9.31
N SER A 66 14.35 4.82 -8.25
CA SER A 66 15.51 3.94 -8.32
C SER A 66 15.24 2.53 -7.82
N ARG A 67 14.23 2.36 -7.00
CA ARG A 67 13.92 1.07 -6.37
C ARG A 67 13.20 0.15 -7.32
N ARG A 68 13.65 -1.11 -7.33
CA ARG A 68 13.04 -2.18 -8.12
C ARG A 68 12.32 -3.15 -7.20
N VAL A 69 11.05 -3.43 -7.52
CA VAL A 69 10.17 -4.29 -6.75
C VAL A 69 9.72 -5.48 -7.59
N LEU A 70 9.86 -6.69 -7.05
CA LEU A 70 9.34 -7.93 -7.63
C LEU A 70 8.27 -8.50 -6.71
N VAL A 71 7.10 -8.83 -7.25
CA VAL A 71 6.02 -9.51 -6.53
C VAL A 71 5.85 -10.92 -7.08
N LEU A 72 5.91 -11.93 -6.21
CA LEU A 72 5.70 -13.34 -6.53
C LEU A 72 4.37 -13.80 -5.95
N ASP A 73 3.51 -14.43 -6.73
CA ASP A 73 2.24 -14.99 -6.25
C ASP A 73 1.97 -16.38 -6.83
N ALA A 74 1.38 -17.25 -5.99
CA ALA A 74 1.07 -18.62 -6.37
C ALA A 74 -0.10 -18.74 -7.35
N GLY A 75 -0.93 -17.72 -7.45
CA GLY A 75 -2.14 -17.74 -8.26
C GLY A 75 -2.08 -16.84 -9.50
N PRO A 76 -3.08 -16.98 -10.37
CA PRO A 76 -3.23 -16.17 -11.56
C PRO A 76 -3.79 -14.78 -11.23
N MET A 77 -3.77 -13.90 -12.24
CA MET A 77 -4.63 -12.73 -12.25
C MET A 77 -6.04 -13.15 -12.68
N VAL A 78 -7.04 -12.80 -11.89
CA VAL A 78 -8.44 -13.10 -12.17
C VAL A 78 -9.22 -11.79 -12.26
N LEU A 79 -10.06 -11.66 -13.27
CA LEU A 79 -11.01 -10.57 -13.41
C LEU A 79 -12.42 -11.04 -12.95
N PRO A 80 -13.18 -10.15 -12.35
CA PRO A 80 -12.95 -8.77 -12.00
C PRO A 80 -12.13 -8.58 -10.71
N GLU A 81 -11.76 -7.35 -10.40
CA GLU A 81 -10.95 -6.97 -9.23
C GLU A 81 -11.64 -7.25 -7.88
N HIS A 82 -12.96 -7.44 -7.86
CA HIS A 82 -13.69 -7.82 -6.66
C HIS A 82 -14.85 -8.77 -7.02
N GLN A 83 -15.08 -9.78 -6.20
CA GLN A 83 -16.11 -10.79 -6.48
C GLN A 83 -17.54 -10.21 -6.57
N GLN A 84 -17.85 -9.12 -5.85
CA GLN A 84 -19.15 -8.47 -5.96
C GLN A 84 -19.43 -7.79 -7.31
N ASN A 85 -18.42 -7.73 -8.18
CA ASN A 85 -18.60 -7.30 -9.56
C ASN A 85 -19.07 -8.46 -10.48
N LEU A 86 -19.29 -9.66 -9.90
CA LEU A 86 -19.74 -10.84 -10.64
C LEU A 86 -21.16 -11.26 -10.24
N PRO A 87 -22.00 -11.63 -11.22
CA PRO A 87 -23.35 -12.15 -10.94
C PRO A 87 -23.37 -13.57 -10.34
N PHE A 88 -22.28 -14.35 -10.48
CA PHE A 88 -22.17 -15.74 -10.01
C PHE A 88 -20.89 -15.92 -9.18
N LEU A 89 -21.02 -15.79 -7.88
CA LEU A 89 -19.90 -15.73 -6.94
C LEU A 89 -19.27 -17.07 -6.59
N GLY A 90 -20.10 -18.13 -6.46
CA GLY A 90 -19.69 -19.40 -5.90
C GLY A 90 -18.61 -20.12 -6.72
N ASP A 91 -18.69 -20.05 -8.04
CA ASP A 91 -17.76 -20.73 -8.95
C ASP A 91 -16.34 -20.13 -8.87
N VAL A 92 -16.25 -18.81 -8.78
CA VAL A 92 -14.95 -18.12 -8.62
C VAL A 92 -14.30 -18.47 -7.29
N GLU A 93 -15.07 -18.40 -6.22
CA GLU A 93 -14.58 -18.72 -4.87
C GLU A 93 -14.01 -20.14 -4.81
N VAL A 94 -14.72 -21.11 -5.32
CA VAL A 94 -14.30 -22.52 -5.31
C VAL A 94 -13.05 -22.71 -6.16
N SER A 95 -12.97 -22.08 -7.33
CA SER A 95 -11.87 -22.26 -8.29
C SER A 95 -10.50 -21.77 -7.77
N VAL A 96 -10.48 -20.75 -6.90
CA VAL A 96 -9.26 -20.13 -6.37
C VAL A 96 -8.99 -20.42 -4.90
N THR A 97 -9.88 -21.20 -4.25
CA THR A 97 -9.70 -21.55 -2.83
C THR A 97 -8.84 -22.79 -2.66
N GLU A 98 -7.76 -22.66 -1.92
CA GLU A 98 -6.87 -23.75 -1.55
C GLU A 98 -6.60 -23.77 -0.05
N THR A 99 -6.57 -24.95 0.54
CA THR A 99 -6.22 -25.16 1.94
C THR A 99 -4.93 -25.99 2.02
N PRO A 100 -3.74 -25.34 1.94
CA PRO A 100 -2.46 -26.04 1.88
C PRO A 100 -1.97 -26.54 3.25
N TRP A 101 -2.75 -26.38 4.31
CA TRP A 101 -2.47 -26.85 5.66
C TRP A 101 -3.46 -27.90 6.13
N GLN A 102 -3.12 -28.57 7.19
CA GLN A 102 -4.04 -29.43 7.94
C GLN A 102 -4.68 -28.63 9.08
N ALA A 103 -5.93 -28.92 9.39
CA ALA A 103 -6.64 -28.35 10.53
C ALA A 103 -7.44 -29.47 11.24
N ASP A 104 -7.76 -29.26 12.53
CA ASP A 104 -8.72 -30.09 13.24
C ASP A 104 -10.09 -29.99 12.54
N ALA A 105 -10.83 -31.10 12.46
CA ALA A 105 -12.16 -31.14 11.83
C ALA A 105 -13.19 -30.20 12.47
N ARG A 106 -12.96 -29.75 13.70
CA ARG A 106 -13.78 -28.76 14.40
C ARG A 106 -13.49 -27.32 14.01
N LEU A 107 -12.39 -27.07 13.28
CA LEU A 107 -12.01 -25.77 12.76
C LEU A 107 -12.47 -25.63 11.32
N ASP A 108 -12.90 -24.43 10.95
CA ASP A 108 -13.32 -24.12 9.58
C ASP A 108 -12.43 -23.02 9.00
N PHE A 109 -11.14 -23.32 8.85
CA PHE A 109 -10.24 -22.45 8.07
C PHE A 109 -10.55 -22.58 6.59
N ARG A 110 -11.22 -21.59 6.03
CA ARG A 110 -11.72 -21.62 4.64
C ARG A 110 -10.65 -21.53 3.55
N GLY A 111 -9.37 -21.57 3.91
CA GLY A 111 -8.26 -21.60 2.99
C GLY A 111 -7.78 -20.23 2.51
N LEU A 112 -6.81 -20.27 1.61
CA LEU A 112 -6.30 -19.11 0.90
C LEU A 112 -7.14 -18.85 -0.35
N ARG A 113 -7.12 -17.61 -0.79
CA ARG A 113 -7.52 -17.22 -2.14
C ARG A 113 -6.25 -17.13 -2.97
N VAL A 114 -5.98 -18.17 -3.76
CA VAL A 114 -4.75 -18.32 -4.54
C VAL A 114 -4.94 -17.60 -5.87
N MET A 115 -4.78 -16.28 -5.82
CA MET A 115 -4.87 -15.35 -6.93
C MET A 115 -4.24 -14.01 -6.55
N LEU A 116 -3.84 -13.21 -7.53
CA LEU A 116 -3.45 -11.82 -7.27
C LEU A 116 -4.59 -11.05 -6.61
N GLY A 117 -4.27 -10.28 -5.57
CA GLY A 117 -5.24 -9.62 -4.71
C GLY A 117 -5.72 -10.48 -3.54
N GLY A 118 -5.62 -11.81 -3.63
CA GLY A 118 -5.95 -12.74 -2.56
C GLY A 118 -7.32 -12.49 -1.91
N ARG A 119 -7.36 -12.51 -0.59
CA ARG A 119 -8.60 -12.28 0.16
C ARG A 119 -9.18 -10.87 0.02
N SER A 120 -8.41 -9.87 -0.42
CA SER A 120 -8.95 -8.53 -0.65
C SER A 120 -10.00 -8.49 -1.78
N VAL A 121 -9.99 -9.48 -2.67
CA VAL A 121 -11.00 -9.63 -3.72
C VAL A 121 -12.34 -10.13 -3.18
N PHE A 122 -12.34 -10.75 -2.00
CA PHE A 122 -13.50 -11.46 -1.41
C PHE A 122 -13.98 -10.88 -0.07
N PHE A 123 -13.33 -9.88 0.50
CA PHE A 123 -13.75 -9.37 1.80
C PHE A 123 -14.94 -8.42 1.71
N GLY A 124 -15.75 -8.36 2.78
CA GLY A 124 -16.96 -7.53 2.84
C GLY A 124 -16.72 -6.02 2.96
N GLY A 125 -15.48 -5.60 3.15
CA GLY A 125 -15.12 -4.18 3.29
C GLY A 125 -14.97 -3.70 4.73
N TRP A 126 -15.45 -4.43 5.74
CA TRP A 126 -15.33 -4.01 7.14
C TRP A 126 -13.86 -3.82 7.55
N SER A 127 -13.52 -2.61 7.95
CA SER A 127 -12.14 -2.21 8.25
C SER A 127 -12.06 -1.28 9.47
N PRO A 128 -12.58 -1.70 10.63
CA PRO A 128 -12.48 -0.90 11.85
C PRO A 128 -11.03 -0.80 12.35
N GLN A 129 -10.75 0.27 13.09
CA GLN A 129 -9.46 0.51 13.73
C GLN A 129 -9.39 -0.11 15.12
N LEU A 130 -8.21 -0.58 15.53
CA LEU A 130 -7.92 -0.94 16.92
C LEU A 130 -8.08 0.29 17.83
N LEU A 131 -8.75 0.12 18.98
CA LEU A 131 -8.86 1.17 19.98
C LEU A 131 -7.51 1.41 20.66
N ASP A 132 -7.21 2.66 20.88
CA ASP A 132 -6.09 3.09 21.69
C ASP A 132 -6.33 4.49 22.23
N ASP A 133 -7.07 4.59 23.33
CA ASP A 133 -7.39 5.83 24.02
C ASP A 133 -7.11 5.69 25.54
N ALA A 134 -7.45 6.70 26.31
CA ALA A 134 -7.16 6.72 27.74
C ALA A 134 -7.94 5.67 28.56
N LYS A 135 -9.05 5.15 28.04
CA LYS A 135 -9.93 4.19 28.74
C LYS A 135 -9.86 2.79 28.16
N HIS A 136 -9.61 2.69 26.85
CA HIS A 136 -9.71 1.45 26.08
C HIS A 136 -8.48 1.28 25.19
N THR A 137 -7.83 0.12 25.25
CA THR A 137 -6.76 -0.22 24.33
C THR A 137 -6.82 -1.67 23.90
N GLU A 138 -6.85 -1.90 22.60
CA GLU A 138 -6.65 -3.20 21.95
C GLU A 138 -5.17 -3.44 21.56
N MET A 139 -4.30 -2.45 21.86
CA MET A 139 -2.85 -2.48 21.66
C MET A 139 -2.09 -2.30 23.00
N PRO A 140 -2.21 -3.26 23.95
CA PRO A 140 -1.57 -3.14 25.26
C PRO A 140 -0.04 -3.03 25.16
N ARG A 141 0.55 -2.11 25.91
CA ARG A 141 1.98 -1.74 25.82
C ARG A 141 2.96 -2.81 26.29
N ASP A 142 2.51 -3.78 27.02
CA ASP A 142 3.28 -4.97 27.36
C ASP A 142 3.44 -5.96 26.20
N ARG A 143 2.66 -5.77 25.13
CA ARG A 143 2.64 -6.58 23.90
C ARG A 143 3.08 -5.78 22.68
N TRP A 144 2.48 -4.61 22.46
CA TRP A 144 2.78 -3.71 21.36
C TRP A 144 3.85 -2.69 21.77
N PRO A 145 4.97 -2.54 21.03
CA PRO A 145 5.96 -1.51 21.34
C PRO A 145 5.38 -0.09 21.24
N ASP A 146 5.63 0.73 22.23
CA ASP A 146 5.17 2.13 22.29
C ASP A 146 5.46 2.92 21.00
N PRO A 147 6.70 2.88 20.43
CA PRO A 147 6.99 3.63 19.21
C PRO A 147 6.16 3.17 18.01
N VAL A 148 5.84 1.87 17.94
CA VAL A 148 5.00 1.33 16.85
C VAL A 148 3.58 1.84 17.00
N VAL A 149 3.00 1.75 18.19
CA VAL A 149 1.63 2.23 18.45
C VAL A 149 1.50 3.72 18.19
N GLN A 150 2.44 4.52 18.66
CA GLN A 150 2.45 5.96 18.41
C GLN A 150 2.49 6.26 16.90
N GLN A 151 3.40 5.61 16.15
CA GLN A 151 3.48 5.80 14.70
C GLN A 151 2.21 5.34 13.97
N LEU A 152 1.58 4.24 14.42
CA LEU A 152 0.31 3.78 13.87
C LEU A 152 -0.78 4.84 14.07
N ASN A 153 -0.96 5.36 15.27
CA ASN A 153 -1.99 6.35 15.58
C ASN A 153 -1.75 7.70 14.88
N ASP A 154 -0.53 8.21 14.94
CA ASP A 154 -0.22 9.56 14.45
C ASP A 154 -0.12 9.63 12.92
N THR A 155 0.26 8.53 12.26
CA THR A 155 0.62 8.55 10.84
C THR A 155 -0.07 7.47 10.02
N TYR A 156 0.11 6.19 10.39
CA TYR A 156 -0.20 5.11 9.46
C TYR A 156 -1.67 4.67 9.46
N PHE A 157 -2.41 4.79 10.56
CA PHE A 157 -3.86 4.58 10.52
C PHE A 157 -4.58 5.62 9.67
N PRO A 158 -4.33 6.95 9.81
CA PRO A 158 -4.90 7.93 8.89
C PRO A 158 -4.57 7.67 7.42
N GLN A 159 -3.32 7.34 7.12
CA GLN A 159 -2.91 7.03 5.75
C GLN A 159 -3.53 5.74 5.21
N ALA A 160 -3.65 4.70 6.04
CA ALA A 160 -4.29 3.45 5.67
C ALA A 160 -5.81 3.63 5.46
N ALA A 161 -6.47 4.41 6.31
CA ALA A 161 -7.88 4.76 6.17
C ALA A 161 -8.14 5.50 4.84
N ALA A 162 -7.31 6.47 4.49
CA ALA A 162 -7.38 7.17 3.21
C ALA A 162 -7.13 6.24 2.02
N GLN A 163 -6.15 5.32 2.10
CA GLN A 163 -5.87 4.36 1.02
C GLN A 163 -7.01 3.36 0.81
N LEU A 164 -7.65 2.92 1.89
CA LEU A 164 -8.78 2.00 1.84
C LEU A 164 -10.12 2.72 1.61
N ALA A 165 -10.14 4.05 1.64
CA ALA A 165 -11.34 4.90 1.63
C ALA A 165 -12.33 4.61 2.80
N VAL A 166 -11.80 4.24 3.96
CA VAL A 166 -12.61 3.99 5.17
C VAL A 166 -13.07 5.29 5.82
N ASP A 167 -12.31 6.35 5.70
CA ASP A 167 -12.57 7.68 6.27
C ASP A 167 -13.68 8.47 5.55
N GLU A 168 -14.23 7.94 4.45
CA GLU A 168 -15.22 8.61 3.61
C GLU A 168 -16.52 7.78 3.43
N THR A 169 -16.77 6.79 4.27
CA THR A 169 -17.83 5.79 4.04
C THR A 169 -19.25 6.23 4.41
N ASN A 170 -19.44 7.35 5.07
CA ASN A 170 -20.75 7.87 5.46
C ASN A 170 -21.66 8.25 4.28
N ASP A 171 -21.17 8.25 3.06
CA ASP A 171 -21.97 8.45 1.84
C ASP A 171 -22.33 7.13 1.12
N PHE A 172 -21.85 6.00 1.62
CA PHE A 172 -22.08 4.70 0.97
C PHE A 172 -23.45 4.13 1.27
N ILE A 173 -23.84 4.14 2.54
CA ILE A 173 -25.17 3.70 2.99
C ILE A 173 -25.81 4.84 3.76
N PHE A 174 -26.92 5.32 3.25
CA PHE A 174 -27.66 6.46 3.79
C PHE A 174 -29.16 6.26 3.57
N GLY A 175 -29.97 7.15 4.09
CA GLY A 175 -31.42 7.19 3.91
C GLY A 175 -32.16 7.11 5.22
N GLU A 176 -33.49 7.26 5.15
CA GLU A 176 -34.34 7.43 6.34
C GLU A 176 -34.35 6.21 7.25
N LEU A 177 -34.31 5.00 6.68
CA LEU A 177 -34.22 3.77 7.49
C LEU A 177 -32.89 3.75 8.27
N HIS A 178 -31.78 4.10 7.61
CA HIS A 178 -30.48 4.15 8.26
C HIS A 178 -30.46 5.13 9.43
N GLU A 179 -30.96 6.36 9.23
CA GLU A 179 -31.03 7.39 10.26
C GLU A 179 -31.87 6.95 11.44
N VAL A 180 -33.06 6.35 11.19
CA VAL A 180 -33.96 5.83 12.25
C VAL A 180 -33.28 4.74 13.06
N LEU A 181 -32.61 3.78 12.42
CA LEU A 181 -31.92 2.69 13.12
C LEU A 181 -30.74 3.21 13.92
N GLN A 182 -29.98 4.17 13.35
CA GLN A 182 -28.84 4.81 14.01
C GLN A 182 -29.24 5.57 15.27
N GLN A 183 -30.30 6.40 15.18
CA GLN A 183 -30.84 7.14 16.34
C GLN A 183 -31.36 6.19 17.42
N ARG A 184 -32.06 5.12 17.01
CA ARG A 184 -32.61 4.11 17.93
C ARG A 184 -31.50 3.36 18.66
N LEU A 185 -30.46 3.00 17.96
CA LEU A 185 -29.28 2.35 18.52
C LEU A 185 -28.54 3.25 19.50
N ALA A 186 -28.30 4.51 19.14
CA ALA A 186 -27.72 5.52 20.04
C ALA A 186 -28.54 5.67 21.33
N ALA A 187 -29.86 5.83 21.22
CA ALA A 187 -30.75 5.91 22.39
C ALA A 187 -30.75 4.63 23.24
N GLY A 188 -30.55 3.48 22.63
CA GLY A 188 -30.41 2.19 23.32
C GLY A 188 -29.10 2.14 24.14
N ILE A 189 -27.98 2.58 23.57
CA ILE A 189 -26.68 2.66 24.25
C ILE A 189 -26.75 3.67 25.41
N ASP A 190 -27.25 4.89 25.16
CA ASP A 190 -27.39 5.94 26.16
C ASP A 190 -28.32 5.55 27.32
N GLY A 191 -29.35 4.77 27.01
CA GLY A 191 -30.28 4.21 27.99
C GLY A 191 -29.77 2.96 28.71
N ASN A 192 -28.50 2.58 28.52
CA ASN A 192 -27.88 1.37 29.08
C ASN A 192 -28.67 0.08 28.79
N LYS A 193 -29.28 0.02 27.61
CA LYS A 193 -30.04 -1.16 27.13
C LYS A 193 -29.12 -2.17 26.40
N VAL A 194 -27.90 -1.77 26.09
CA VAL A 194 -26.82 -2.60 25.55
C VAL A 194 -25.64 -2.50 26.52
N ALA A 195 -25.64 -3.36 27.52
CA ALA A 195 -24.81 -3.23 28.71
C ALA A 195 -23.28 -3.25 28.43
N GLU A 196 -22.86 -4.01 27.44
CA GLU A 196 -21.43 -4.16 27.10
C GLU A 196 -20.97 -3.19 25.99
N ALA A 197 -21.87 -2.34 25.46
CA ALA A 197 -21.49 -1.33 24.47
C ALA A 197 -20.66 -0.23 25.12
N ILE A 198 -19.57 0.17 24.48
CA ILE A 198 -18.79 1.33 24.90
C ILE A 198 -19.64 2.58 24.66
N PRO A 199 -19.78 3.49 25.67
CA PRO A 199 -20.51 4.74 25.52
C PRO A 199 -19.98 5.55 24.32
N LEU A 200 -20.89 6.13 23.52
CA LEU A 200 -20.48 6.87 22.33
C LEU A 200 -19.54 8.06 22.65
N ASP A 201 -19.67 8.65 23.83
CA ASP A 201 -18.81 9.77 24.24
C ASP A 201 -17.38 9.33 24.56
N ASP A 202 -17.16 8.05 24.80
CA ASP A 202 -15.85 7.45 25.04
C ASP A 202 -15.15 7.01 23.74
N LEU A 203 -15.83 7.02 22.60
CA LEU A 203 -15.26 6.66 21.31
C LEU A 203 -14.81 7.91 20.52
N GLU A 204 -13.74 7.79 19.77
CA GLU A 204 -13.32 8.79 18.79
C GLU A 204 -14.06 8.65 17.47
N LEU A 205 -14.32 9.78 16.81
CA LEU A 205 -14.84 9.80 15.44
C LEU A 205 -13.67 9.61 14.44
N ARG A 206 -13.70 8.51 13.70
CA ARG A 206 -12.65 8.13 12.73
C ARG A 206 -12.96 8.55 11.29
N LEU A 207 -14.21 8.92 11.00
CA LEU A 207 -14.63 9.38 9.68
C LEU A 207 -14.25 10.84 9.46
N ASN A 208 -13.91 11.15 8.21
CA ASN A 208 -13.70 12.52 7.76
C ASN A 208 -15.06 13.22 7.58
N VAL A 209 -15.45 14.03 8.52
CA VAL A 209 -16.76 14.71 8.56
C VAL A 209 -16.57 16.22 8.44
N ASP A 210 -17.48 16.85 7.68
CA ASP A 210 -17.48 18.32 7.54
C ASP A 210 -17.36 18.99 8.92
N PRO A 211 -16.41 19.91 9.14
CA PRO A 211 -16.27 20.65 10.38
C PRO A 211 -17.54 21.39 10.82
N ALA A 212 -18.41 21.75 9.89
CA ALA A 212 -19.69 22.38 10.16
C ALA A 212 -20.77 21.45 10.72
N THR A 213 -20.55 20.12 10.70
CA THR A 213 -21.48 19.13 11.25
C THR A 213 -21.69 19.34 12.74
N SER A 214 -22.94 19.37 13.21
CA SER A 214 -23.26 19.57 14.63
C SER A 214 -22.67 18.47 15.53
N ALA A 215 -22.39 18.79 16.78
CA ALA A 215 -21.85 17.83 17.75
C ALA A 215 -22.75 16.59 17.89
N ALA A 216 -24.06 16.76 17.88
CA ALA A 216 -25.02 15.66 17.95
C ALA A 216 -24.93 14.74 16.73
N ALA A 217 -24.87 15.30 15.52
CA ALA A 217 -24.72 14.53 14.30
C ALA A 217 -23.36 13.82 14.26
N ARG A 218 -22.25 14.50 14.65
CA ARG A 218 -20.93 13.88 14.76
C ARG A 218 -20.90 12.70 15.72
N ARG A 219 -21.67 12.80 16.81
CA ARG A 219 -21.78 11.72 17.79
C ARG A 219 -22.44 10.47 17.17
N LEU A 220 -23.51 10.65 16.38
CA LEU A 220 -24.17 9.56 15.67
C LEU A 220 -23.25 8.91 14.62
N LYS A 221 -22.38 9.69 13.95
CA LYS A 221 -21.41 9.18 12.99
C LYS A 221 -20.41 8.15 13.57
N LYS A 222 -20.30 8.06 14.89
CA LYS A 222 -19.51 7.00 15.57
C LYS A 222 -20.14 5.61 15.46
N LEU A 223 -21.41 5.52 15.05
CA LEU A 223 -22.13 4.28 14.77
C LEU A 223 -22.09 3.89 13.28
N GLU A 224 -21.49 4.70 12.41
CA GLU A 224 -21.32 4.36 11.00
C GLU A 224 -20.42 3.14 10.82
N ALA A 225 -20.73 2.33 9.82
CA ALA A 225 -19.95 1.18 9.47
C ALA A 225 -18.60 1.61 8.85
N PRO A 226 -17.46 1.21 9.41
CA PRO A 226 -16.15 1.54 8.86
C PRO A 226 -15.82 0.62 7.67
N LEU A 227 -16.32 0.96 6.49
CA LEU A 227 -16.22 0.16 5.28
C LEU A 227 -15.13 0.68 4.35
N ALA A 228 -14.32 -0.22 3.82
CA ALA A 228 -13.32 0.07 2.79
C ALA A 228 -14.00 0.15 1.41
N VAL A 229 -14.69 1.25 1.17
CA VAL A 229 -15.49 1.50 -0.03
C VAL A 229 -15.22 2.91 -0.53
N GLN A 230 -14.82 3.04 -1.78
CA GLN A 230 -14.70 4.35 -2.42
C GLN A 230 -16.11 4.86 -2.78
N THR A 231 -16.58 5.87 -2.07
CA THR A 231 -17.92 6.41 -2.21
C THR A 231 -18.01 7.69 -3.02
N ARG A 232 -16.89 8.34 -3.29
CA ARG A 232 -16.89 9.55 -4.13
C ARG A 232 -17.44 9.22 -5.50
N SER A 233 -18.71 9.59 -5.73
CA SER A 233 -19.27 9.54 -7.06
C SER A 233 -18.42 10.41 -8.00
N THR A 234 -17.93 9.82 -9.08
CA THR A 234 -17.42 10.64 -10.17
C THR A 234 -18.56 11.54 -10.63
N ARG A 235 -18.29 12.79 -11.01
CA ARG A 235 -19.31 13.70 -11.59
C ARG A 235 -20.07 13.07 -12.77
N ALA A 236 -19.55 11.99 -13.33
CA ALA A 236 -20.16 11.23 -14.41
C ALA A 236 -21.21 10.22 -13.95
N GLY A 237 -21.37 9.96 -12.64
CA GLY A 237 -22.34 9.01 -12.11
C GLY A 237 -22.09 7.54 -12.48
N PHE A 238 -20.92 7.23 -13.07
CA PHE A 238 -20.51 5.87 -13.37
C PHE A 238 -19.80 5.29 -12.15
N PHE A 239 -20.16 4.09 -11.75
CA PHE A 239 -19.54 3.38 -10.64
C PHE A 239 -19.64 4.14 -9.30
N PRO A 240 -20.84 4.20 -8.70
CA PRO A 240 -21.09 4.97 -7.47
C PRO A 240 -20.30 4.47 -6.27
N PHE A 241 -19.76 3.26 -6.32
CA PHE A 241 -18.87 2.70 -5.29
C PHE A 241 -18.08 1.50 -5.81
N ASN A 242 -16.91 1.30 -5.23
CA ASN A 242 -16.08 0.11 -5.39
C ASN A 242 -15.56 -0.33 -4.04
N LYS A 243 -15.73 -1.59 -3.68
CA LYS A 243 -15.02 -2.16 -2.54
C LYS A 243 -13.53 -2.23 -2.85
N PHE A 244 -12.73 -1.92 -1.85
CA PHE A 244 -11.28 -1.99 -1.99
C PHE A 244 -10.84 -3.41 -2.38
N SER A 245 -9.92 -3.50 -3.32
CA SER A 245 -9.10 -4.69 -3.56
C SER A 245 -7.66 -4.28 -3.86
N ALA A 246 -6.71 -5.19 -3.64
CA ALA A 246 -5.31 -4.92 -3.92
C ALA A 246 -4.94 -5.06 -5.41
N VAL A 247 -5.84 -5.59 -6.26
CA VAL A 247 -5.60 -5.79 -7.69
C VAL A 247 -5.35 -4.48 -8.45
N PRO A 248 -6.14 -3.40 -8.26
CA PRO A 248 -5.86 -2.12 -8.90
C PRO A 248 -4.49 -1.54 -8.56
N LEU A 249 -3.97 -1.78 -7.36
CA LEU A 249 -2.63 -1.33 -6.98
C LEU A 249 -1.55 -2.04 -7.80
N ILE A 250 -1.69 -3.36 -7.99
CA ILE A 250 -0.79 -4.16 -8.83
C ILE A 250 -0.81 -3.65 -10.27
N ILE A 251 -1.99 -3.47 -10.83
CA ILE A 251 -2.18 -3.00 -12.22
C ILE A 251 -1.58 -1.60 -12.40
N ARG A 252 -1.83 -0.70 -11.45
CA ARG A 252 -1.30 0.67 -11.47
C ARG A 252 0.23 0.66 -11.50
N CYS A 253 0.88 -0.08 -10.61
CA CYS A 253 2.33 -0.19 -10.56
C CYS A 253 2.91 -0.79 -11.84
N ALA A 254 2.32 -1.89 -12.34
CA ALA A 254 2.80 -2.56 -13.55
C ALA A 254 2.68 -1.66 -14.78
N ARG A 255 1.58 -0.92 -14.91
CA ARG A 255 1.38 0.05 -16.01
C ARG A 255 2.35 1.22 -15.93
N GLU A 256 2.58 1.79 -14.75
CA GLU A 256 3.54 2.87 -14.57
C GLU A 256 4.96 2.41 -14.90
N ALA A 257 5.36 1.22 -14.41
CA ALA A 257 6.66 0.65 -14.71
C ALA A 257 6.86 0.39 -16.23
N GLN A 258 5.81 -0.04 -16.93
CA GLN A 258 5.83 -0.18 -18.40
C GLN A 258 5.99 1.19 -19.07
N PHE A 259 5.25 2.18 -18.61
CA PHE A 259 5.30 3.54 -19.15
C PHE A 259 6.70 4.17 -18.95
N GLU A 260 7.33 3.95 -17.80
CA GLU A 260 8.71 4.40 -17.54
C GLU A 260 9.70 3.81 -18.57
N VAL A 261 9.56 2.52 -18.89
CA VAL A 261 10.43 1.85 -19.88
C VAL A 261 10.18 2.41 -21.29
N GLU A 262 8.94 2.53 -21.71
CA GLU A 262 8.59 3.08 -23.04
C GLU A 262 9.15 4.49 -23.21
N ARG A 263 9.02 5.33 -22.18
CA ARG A 263 9.57 6.68 -22.17
C ARG A 263 11.10 6.67 -22.29
N LEU A 264 11.78 5.78 -21.57
CA LEU A 264 13.23 5.63 -21.68
C LEU A 264 13.67 5.23 -23.12
N LEU A 265 12.92 4.33 -23.77
CA LEU A 265 13.21 3.90 -25.14
C LEU A 265 13.01 5.03 -26.16
N ASP A 266 11.95 5.83 -25.99
CA ASP A 266 11.66 7.00 -26.81
C ASP A 266 12.74 8.08 -26.63
N ASP A 267 13.18 8.31 -25.40
CA ASP A 267 14.26 9.25 -25.09
C ASP A 267 15.58 8.83 -25.77
N ARG A 268 15.94 7.56 -25.74
CA ARG A 268 17.12 7.03 -26.45
C ARG A 268 16.98 7.15 -27.96
N ALA A 269 15.81 6.89 -28.53
CA ALA A 269 15.56 7.07 -29.96
C ALA A 269 15.74 8.54 -30.40
N GLU A 270 15.33 9.50 -29.57
CA GLU A 270 15.58 10.94 -29.85
C GLU A 270 17.07 11.31 -29.88
N LEU A 271 17.93 10.56 -29.19
CA LEU A 271 19.39 10.71 -29.26
C LEU A 271 20.01 10.06 -30.50
N GLY A 272 19.19 9.49 -31.39
CA GLY A 272 19.65 8.80 -32.60
C GLY A 272 20.13 7.37 -32.34
N GLU A 273 19.84 6.81 -31.18
CA GLU A 273 20.07 5.40 -30.89
C GLU A 273 18.94 4.58 -31.49
N SER A 274 19.20 3.31 -31.82
CA SER A 274 18.18 2.34 -32.26
C SER A 274 17.99 1.32 -31.14
N PRO A 275 17.24 1.66 -30.08
CA PRO A 275 17.09 0.76 -28.95
C PRO A 275 16.33 -0.49 -29.39
N GLU A 276 16.81 -1.66 -28.99
CA GLU A 276 16.04 -2.88 -29.09
C GLU A 276 14.84 -2.79 -28.15
N ARG A 277 13.63 -2.82 -28.72
CA ARG A 277 12.40 -2.78 -27.93
C ARG A 277 12.01 -4.15 -27.37
N GLU A 278 12.48 -5.22 -27.98
CA GLU A 278 12.23 -6.58 -27.53
C GLU A 278 13.12 -6.93 -26.33
N GLY A 279 12.50 -7.30 -25.22
CA GLY A 279 13.17 -7.66 -23.97
C GLY A 279 13.51 -6.50 -23.04
N ASP A 280 13.24 -5.25 -23.40
CA ASP A 280 13.47 -4.12 -22.51
C ASP A 280 12.44 -3.96 -21.39
N ASP A 281 11.33 -4.69 -21.43
CA ASP A 281 10.39 -4.80 -20.32
C ASP A 281 11.03 -5.40 -19.05
N VAL A 282 12.14 -6.12 -19.18
CA VAL A 282 12.96 -6.57 -18.03
C VAL A 282 13.61 -5.42 -17.24
N LYS A 283 13.63 -4.21 -17.78
CA LYS A 283 14.10 -3.00 -17.08
C LYS A 283 13.05 -2.36 -16.18
N LYS A 284 11.85 -2.90 -16.16
CA LYS A 284 10.76 -2.40 -15.31
C LYS A 284 11.21 -2.31 -13.85
N ARG A 285 10.84 -1.21 -13.19
CA ARG A 285 11.03 -1.08 -11.74
C ARG A 285 10.04 -1.92 -10.94
N TYR A 286 8.93 -2.33 -11.52
CA TYR A 286 7.95 -3.19 -10.90
C TYR A 286 7.64 -4.37 -11.81
N MET A 287 7.80 -5.58 -11.29
CA MET A 287 7.47 -6.82 -11.98
C MET A 287 6.59 -7.69 -11.10
N VAL A 288 5.65 -8.41 -11.73
CA VAL A 288 4.75 -9.35 -11.05
C VAL A 288 4.85 -10.71 -11.74
N VAL A 289 5.17 -11.74 -10.97
CA VAL A 289 5.25 -13.11 -11.44
C VAL A 289 4.12 -13.93 -10.79
N PRO A 290 3.01 -14.16 -11.49
CA PRO A 290 1.91 -15.03 -11.06
C PRO A 290 2.26 -16.50 -11.24
N ASN A 291 1.42 -17.37 -10.71
CA ASN A 291 1.56 -18.85 -10.83
C ASN A 291 2.90 -19.38 -10.27
N PHE A 292 3.54 -18.65 -9.39
CA PHE A 292 4.81 -18.99 -8.73
C PHE A 292 4.57 -19.34 -7.25
N TRP A 293 4.39 -20.62 -6.97
CA TRP A 293 4.20 -21.11 -5.60
C TRP A 293 5.53 -21.23 -4.87
N VAL A 294 5.78 -20.33 -3.89
CA VAL A 294 7.01 -20.34 -3.11
C VAL A 294 7.01 -21.51 -2.13
N THR A 295 7.98 -22.40 -2.30
CA THR A 295 8.13 -23.61 -1.47
C THR A 295 9.15 -23.45 -0.34
N GLY A 296 10.20 -22.62 -0.54
CA GLY A 296 11.25 -22.42 0.44
C GLY A 296 12.19 -21.26 0.12
N LEU A 297 13.03 -20.91 1.08
CA LEU A 297 14.07 -19.91 0.95
C LEU A 297 15.43 -20.57 1.19
N GLU A 298 16.38 -20.37 0.30
CA GLU A 298 17.78 -20.72 0.54
C GLU A 298 18.48 -19.57 1.25
N ALA A 299 19.22 -19.91 2.29
CA ALA A 299 19.91 -18.90 3.08
C ALA A 299 21.34 -19.34 3.40
N THR A 300 22.22 -18.37 3.58
CA THR A 300 23.58 -18.61 4.10
C THR A 300 23.50 -18.94 5.60
N PRO A 301 24.42 -19.79 6.11
CA PRO A 301 24.50 -20.04 7.55
C PRO A 301 24.87 -18.78 8.35
N ALA A 302 24.46 -18.77 9.62
CA ALA A 302 24.69 -17.65 10.55
C ALA A 302 26.09 -17.53 11.14
N ASP A 303 27.13 -18.11 10.58
CA ASP A 303 28.48 -18.12 11.17
C ASP A 303 29.55 -17.51 10.25
N PRO A 304 30.21 -16.38 10.59
CA PRO A 304 29.86 -15.43 11.67
C PRO A 304 29.03 -14.25 11.13
N GLY A 305 27.71 -14.24 11.31
CA GLY A 305 26.85 -13.14 10.89
C GLY A 305 25.36 -13.50 10.90
N PRO A 306 24.47 -12.57 10.53
CA PRO A 306 23.06 -12.88 10.42
C PRO A 306 22.77 -13.81 9.23
N ILE A 307 21.71 -14.58 9.31
CA ILE A 307 21.21 -15.41 8.22
C ILE A 307 20.78 -14.50 7.07
N ARG A 308 21.27 -14.78 5.85
CA ARG A 308 20.88 -14.02 4.66
C ARG A 308 20.24 -14.93 3.62
N VAL A 309 19.04 -14.59 3.17
CA VAL A 309 18.39 -15.27 2.04
C VAL A 309 19.08 -14.86 0.74
N THR A 310 19.46 -15.88 -0.05
CA THR A 310 20.15 -15.73 -1.33
C THR A 310 19.33 -16.22 -2.52
N ARG A 311 18.24 -16.98 -2.27
CA ARG A 311 17.37 -17.50 -3.33
C ARG A 311 15.97 -17.81 -2.80
N VAL A 312 14.94 -17.50 -3.61
CA VAL A 312 13.56 -17.93 -3.41
C VAL A 312 13.29 -19.14 -4.30
N ARG A 313 12.96 -20.27 -3.71
CA ARG A 313 12.55 -21.49 -4.44
C ARG A 313 11.05 -21.57 -4.58
N GLY A 314 10.60 -22.03 -5.71
CA GLY A 314 9.17 -22.20 -5.98
C GLY A 314 8.88 -23.25 -7.05
N LYS A 315 7.60 -23.36 -7.30
CA LYS A 315 7.06 -24.17 -8.41
C LYS A 315 6.23 -23.24 -9.29
N ARG A 316 6.55 -23.21 -10.58
CA ARG A 316 5.68 -22.60 -11.57
C ARG A 316 4.57 -23.58 -11.93
N ARG A 317 3.34 -23.13 -11.82
CA ARG A 317 2.16 -23.89 -12.22
C ARG A 317 1.92 -23.69 -13.71
N GLU A 318 1.96 -24.78 -14.47
CA GLU A 318 1.80 -24.76 -15.91
C GLU A 318 0.32 -24.82 -16.32
N ILE A 319 0.01 -24.29 -17.49
CA ILE A 319 -1.28 -24.47 -18.14
C ILE A 319 -1.47 -25.97 -18.41
N GLY A 320 -2.55 -26.55 -17.90
CA GLY A 320 -2.81 -27.99 -18.01
C GLY A 320 -2.41 -28.80 -16.79
N GLY A 321 -1.90 -28.18 -15.70
CA GLY A 321 -1.77 -28.78 -14.38
C GLY A 321 -0.40 -29.40 -14.06
N GLY A 322 0.62 -29.13 -14.86
CA GLY A 322 2.01 -29.46 -14.54
C GLY A 322 2.63 -28.46 -13.57
N GLU A 323 3.69 -28.88 -12.88
CA GLU A 323 4.52 -28.01 -12.04
C GLU A 323 5.99 -28.15 -12.43
N THR A 324 6.69 -27.04 -12.55
CA THR A 324 8.15 -26.99 -12.82
C THR A 324 8.84 -26.31 -11.65
N ASP A 325 9.92 -26.93 -11.14
CA ASP A 325 10.76 -26.31 -10.11
C ASP A 325 11.49 -25.09 -10.69
N VAL A 326 11.37 -23.95 -10.03
CA VAL A 326 11.93 -22.67 -10.44
C VAL A 326 12.52 -21.94 -9.23
N ALA A 327 13.40 -20.97 -9.51
CA ALA A 327 13.98 -20.16 -8.45
C ALA A 327 14.23 -18.73 -8.93
N ILE A 328 14.22 -17.80 -7.98
CA ILE A 328 14.59 -16.39 -8.16
C ILE A 328 15.78 -16.10 -7.24
N ASP A 329 16.86 -15.58 -7.79
CA ASP A 329 18.03 -15.18 -7.03
C ASP A 329 17.76 -13.89 -6.23
N VAL A 330 18.24 -13.86 -4.99
CA VAL A 330 18.21 -12.69 -4.11
C VAL A 330 19.61 -12.11 -4.07
N ARG A 331 19.83 -11.06 -4.82
CA ARG A 331 21.14 -10.40 -4.96
C ARG A 331 21.51 -9.58 -3.72
N ASP A 332 22.78 -9.18 -3.62
CA ASP A 332 23.25 -8.34 -2.52
C ASP A 332 22.49 -7.00 -2.48
N GLY A 333 22.12 -6.57 -1.27
CA GLY A 333 21.31 -5.38 -1.05
C GLY A 333 19.79 -5.60 -1.15
N ALA A 334 19.33 -6.74 -1.69
CA ALA A 334 17.90 -7.06 -1.79
C ALA A 334 17.29 -7.51 -0.47
N ASN A 335 16.06 -7.07 -0.21
CA ASN A 335 15.23 -7.48 0.90
C ASN A 335 14.10 -8.40 0.44
N VAL A 336 13.80 -9.41 1.22
CA VAL A 336 12.70 -10.35 1.01
C VAL A 336 11.58 -10.05 1.99
N VAL A 337 10.38 -9.81 1.51
CA VAL A 337 9.20 -9.57 2.34
C VAL A 337 8.22 -10.72 2.21
N ILE A 338 7.91 -11.40 3.31
CA ILE A 338 6.96 -12.51 3.35
C ILE A 338 5.57 -11.96 3.69
N ALA A 339 4.60 -12.14 2.78
CA ALA A 339 3.23 -11.64 2.85
C ALA A 339 2.18 -12.69 2.44
N LEU A 340 2.42 -13.97 2.78
CA LEU A 340 1.61 -15.13 2.35
C LEU A 340 0.34 -15.37 3.20
N GLY A 341 -0.03 -14.44 4.08
CA GLY A 341 -1.04 -14.67 5.11
C GLY A 341 -0.47 -15.42 6.31
N THR A 342 -1.27 -15.53 7.37
CA THR A 342 -0.79 -15.88 8.71
C THR A 342 -0.21 -17.31 8.80
N ILE A 343 -0.90 -18.29 8.25
CA ILE A 343 -0.51 -19.71 8.37
C ILE A 343 0.63 -20.05 7.42
N GLU A 344 0.52 -19.65 6.15
CA GLU A 344 1.53 -19.95 5.13
C GLU A 344 2.85 -19.19 5.32
N SER A 345 2.82 -17.97 5.87
CA SER A 345 4.05 -17.27 6.25
C SER A 345 4.79 -18.01 7.36
N ALA A 346 4.07 -18.53 8.36
CA ALA A 346 4.68 -19.36 9.41
C ALA A 346 5.26 -20.67 8.82
N ARG A 347 4.55 -21.34 7.90
CA ARG A 347 5.05 -22.52 7.19
C ARG A 347 6.37 -22.22 6.48
N LEU A 348 6.41 -21.13 5.70
CA LEU A 348 7.62 -20.78 4.95
C LEU A 348 8.81 -20.53 5.88
N VAL A 349 8.61 -19.76 6.97
CA VAL A 349 9.67 -19.49 7.95
C VAL A 349 10.13 -20.76 8.66
N LEU A 350 9.20 -21.61 9.15
CA LEU A 350 9.51 -22.86 9.84
C LEU A 350 10.29 -23.84 8.98
N ASN A 351 9.99 -23.91 7.68
CA ASN A 351 10.64 -24.83 6.75
C ASN A 351 11.97 -24.29 6.22
N SER A 352 12.09 -22.97 6.04
CA SER A 352 13.28 -22.34 5.46
C SER A 352 14.40 -22.11 6.48
N PHE A 353 14.06 -21.95 7.78
CA PHE A 353 15.02 -21.60 8.82
C PHE A 353 14.96 -22.61 10.01
N PRO A 354 15.44 -23.85 9.84
CA PRO A 354 15.37 -24.87 10.89
C PRO A 354 16.14 -24.49 12.16
N ASP A 355 17.22 -23.73 12.03
CA ASP A 355 18.11 -23.32 13.12
C ASP A 355 17.90 -21.85 13.55
N LEU A 356 16.75 -21.26 13.21
CA LEU A 356 16.45 -19.87 13.57
C LEU A 356 16.43 -19.68 15.09
N PRO A 357 17.23 -18.77 15.66
CA PRO A 357 17.10 -18.39 17.06
C PRO A 357 15.67 -17.91 17.37
N GLY A 358 15.03 -18.47 18.40
CA GLY A 358 13.63 -18.18 18.72
C GLY A 358 12.60 -18.90 17.84
N ARG A 359 13.00 -19.91 17.06
CA ARG A 359 12.11 -20.69 16.17
C ARG A 359 10.86 -21.22 16.87
N ALA A 360 10.94 -21.53 18.17
CA ALA A 360 9.79 -21.99 18.95
C ALA A 360 8.66 -20.98 19.08
N LEU A 361 8.93 -19.69 18.83
CA LEU A 361 7.95 -18.62 18.81
C LEU A 361 7.24 -18.50 17.45
N VAL A 362 7.83 -19.04 16.38
CA VAL A 362 7.21 -19.03 15.04
C VAL A 362 6.03 -19.99 15.04
N GLY A 363 4.90 -19.54 14.59
CA GLY A 363 3.65 -20.28 14.61
C GLY A 363 2.93 -20.25 15.95
N ALA A 364 3.58 -19.91 17.05
CA ALA A 364 2.92 -19.71 18.34
C ALA A 364 2.06 -18.43 18.31
N ASN A 365 1.05 -18.35 19.20
CA ASN A 365 0.13 -17.20 19.26
C ASN A 365 -0.80 -17.08 18.02
N LEU A 366 -1.19 -18.19 17.42
CA LEU A 366 -2.23 -18.17 16.40
C LEU A 366 -3.54 -17.70 17.03
N MET A 367 -4.08 -16.60 16.53
CA MET A 367 -5.36 -16.05 16.94
C MET A 367 -6.30 -15.95 15.74
N GLY A 368 -7.58 -15.92 16.02
CA GLY A 368 -8.64 -15.58 15.07
C GLY A 368 -9.66 -14.69 15.75
N HIS A 369 -10.88 -14.68 15.23
CA HIS A 369 -11.98 -13.99 15.89
C HIS A 369 -13.09 -14.98 16.27
N LEU A 370 -13.71 -14.72 17.43
CA LEU A 370 -14.98 -15.29 17.83
C LEU A 370 -16.07 -14.67 16.97
N ARG A 371 -17.00 -15.46 16.43
CA ARG A 371 -18.07 -14.96 15.56
C ARG A 371 -19.42 -15.55 15.93
N SER A 372 -20.41 -14.69 16.09
CA SER A 372 -21.83 -15.07 16.27
C SER A 372 -22.73 -14.30 15.31
N ASN A 373 -23.87 -14.89 14.99
CA ASN A 373 -24.84 -14.31 14.07
C ASN A 373 -26.24 -14.37 14.66
N VAL A 374 -26.94 -13.24 14.60
CA VAL A 374 -28.36 -13.12 14.90
C VAL A 374 -29.02 -12.42 13.73
N VAL A 375 -30.05 -13.03 13.16
CA VAL A 375 -30.87 -12.41 12.10
C VAL A 375 -32.29 -12.26 12.61
N ILE A 376 -32.79 -11.04 12.57
CA ILE A 376 -34.17 -10.72 12.98
C ILE A 376 -34.90 -10.03 11.84
N ARG A 377 -36.24 -10.08 11.90
CA ARG A 377 -37.07 -9.15 11.14
C ARG A 377 -38.05 -8.43 12.08
N ILE A 378 -38.08 -7.13 11.97
CA ILE A 378 -38.95 -6.27 12.75
C ILE A 378 -40.16 -5.83 11.89
N PRO A 379 -41.37 -5.73 12.45
CA PRO A 379 -42.53 -5.26 11.67
C PRO A 379 -42.36 -3.78 11.32
N ARG A 380 -42.74 -3.39 10.11
CA ARG A 380 -42.73 -1.99 9.66
C ARG A 380 -43.46 -1.05 10.62
N THR A 381 -44.53 -1.54 11.28
CA THR A 381 -45.26 -0.80 12.31
C THR A 381 -44.44 -0.45 13.57
N SER A 382 -43.23 -0.98 13.70
CA SER A 382 -42.27 -0.57 14.73
C SER A 382 -41.46 0.66 14.34
N LEU A 383 -41.47 1.08 13.07
CA LEU A 383 -40.78 2.24 12.52
C LEU A 383 -41.73 3.45 12.48
N PRO A 384 -41.20 4.70 12.40
CA PRO A 384 -42.01 5.91 12.23
C PRO A 384 -42.88 5.84 10.97
N GLU A 385 -44.03 6.53 11.01
CA GLU A 385 -44.88 6.72 9.82
C GLU A 385 -44.20 7.66 8.82
N GLY A 386 -44.45 7.46 7.51
CA GLY A 386 -43.97 8.35 6.45
C GLY A 386 -42.60 7.99 5.85
N LEU A 387 -42.00 6.86 6.26
CA LEU A 387 -40.82 6.34 5.59
C LEU A 387 -41.09 5.96 4.12
N PRO A 388 -40.12 6.10 3.22
CA PRO A 388 -40.27 5.78 1.79
C PRO A 388 -40.77 4.35 1.55
N GLN A 389 -41.41 4.15 0.38
CA GLN A 389 -41.87 2.82 -0.09
C GLN A 389 -40.93 2.28 -1.18
N GLU A 390 -39.64 2.41 -0.93
CA GLU A 390 -38.61 1.93 -1.83
C GLU A 390 -37.55 1.19 -1.02
N LEU A 391 -36.68 0.45 -1.68
CA LEU A 391 -35.56 -0.26 -1.03
C LEU A 391 -34.73 0.73 -0.20
N GLN A 392 -34.61 0.42 1.08
CA GLN A 392 -33.72 1.10 2.01
C GLN A 392 -32.69 0.10 2.57
N ALA A 393 -31.47 0.54 2.74
CA ALA A 393 -30.40 -0.24 3.37
C ALA A 393 -29.78 0.53 4.54
N SER A 394 -29.21 -0.20 5.49
CA SER A 394 -28.46 0.38 6.61
C SER A 394 -27.25 -0.48 6.93
N ALA A 395 -26.15 0.16 7.35
CA ALA A 395 -25.00 -0.51 7.98
C ALA A 395 -24.53 0.30 9.16
N LEU A 396 -24.46 -0.34 10.33
CA LEU A 396 -24.10 0.28 11.60
C LEU A 396 -23.03 -0.54 12.31
N PHE A 397 -22.32 0.10 13.21
CA PHE A 397 -21.23 -0.47 13.96
C PHE A 397 -21.34 -0.13 15.45
N VAL A 398 -21.16 -1.14 16.32
CA VAL A 398 -21.12 -0.93 17.78
C VAL A 398 -19.84 -1.54 18.31
N LYS A 399 -19.08 -0.78 19.07
CA LYS A 399 -17.93 -1.29 19.81
C LYS A 399 -18.35 -1.68 21.22
N GLY A 400 -17.88 -2.81 21.71
CA GLY A 400 -18.15 -3.33 23.03
C GLY A 400 -16.88 -3.75 23.77
N ALA A 401 -16.97 -3.72 25.10
CA ALA A 401 -15.91 -4.16 26.00
C ALA A 401 -16.50 -4.95 27.17
N HIS A 402 -15.85 -6.07 27.51
CA HIS A 402 -16.16 -6.88 28.67
C HIS A 402 -15.00 -6.81 29.66
N THR A 403 -15.33 -6.61 30.94
CA THR A 403 -14.31 -6.58 32.01
C THR A 403 -14.30 -7.91 32.73
N PHE A 404 -13.17 -8.60 32.65
CA PHE A 404 -12.99 -9.89 33.34
C PHE A 404 -12.77 -9.72 34.85
N ALA A 405 -12.85 -10.83 35.57
CA ALA A 405 -12.70 -10.86 37.05
C ALA A 405 -11.36 -10.33 37.53
N ASP A 406 -10.28 -10.39 36.73
CA ASP A 406 -8.96 -9.84 37.03
C ASP A 406 -8.78 -8.38 36.60
N ALA A 407 -9.86 -7.71 36.21
CA ALA A 407 -9.92 -6.33 35.73
C ALA A 407 -9.28 -6.10 34.34
N GLU A 408 -8.82 -7.13 33.65
CA GLU A 408 -8.49 -7.00 32.23
C GLU A 408 -9.75 -6.78 31.39
N GLN A 409 -9.61 -6.17 30.24
CA GLN A 409 -10.71 -5.95 29.30
C GLN A 409 -10.53 -6.82 28.07
N GLY A 410 -11.64 -7.40 27.59
CA GLY A 410 -11.74 -8.05 26.30
C GLY A 410 -12.67 -7.23 25.40
N TYR A 411 -12.39 -7.20 24.10
CA TYR A 411 -13.10 -6.33 23.15
C TYR A 411 -13.84 -7.13 22.09
N PHE A 412 -14.98 -6.59 21.69
CA PHE A 412 -15.76 -7.07 20.55
C PHE A 412 -16.39 -5.90 19.80
N HIS A 413 -16.91 -6.17 18.62
CA HIS A 413 -17.81 -5.25 17.93
C HIS A 413 -18.99 -5.98 17.29
N LEU A 414 -20.04 -5.23 17.01
CA LEU A 414 -21.21 -5.71 16.27
C LEU A 414 -21.26 -5.01 14.92
N GLN A 415 -21.32 -5.81 13.86
CA GLN A 415 -21.57 -5.39 12.49
C GLN A 415 -23.06 -5.61 12.23
N ILE A 416 -23.78 -4.55 11.93
CA ILE A 416 -25.23 -4.55 11.80
C ILE A 416 -25.59 -4.11 10.39
N THR A 417 -26.31 -4.93 9.63
CA THR A 417 -26.85 -4.54 8.33
C THR A 417 -28.36 -4.71 8.31
N ALA A 418 -29.05 -3.88 7.54
CA ALA A 418 -30.51 -3.96 7.40
C ALA A 418 -30.94 -3.67 5.97
N ALA A 419 -32.04 -4.27 5.56
CA ALA A 419 -32.73 -3.97 4.31
C ALA A 419 -34.26 -4.10 4.49
N GLY A 420 -35.00 -3.32 3.71
CA GLY A 420 -36.45 -3.40 3.68
C GLY A 420 -37.17 -2.16 3.18
N LEU A 421 -38.43 -2.04 3.53
CA LEU A 421 -39.42 -1.02 3.22
C LEU A 421 -40.18 -1.24 1.91
N ASP A 422 -39.76 -2.16 1.04
CA ASP A 422 -40.56 -2.58 -0.13
C ASP A 422 -40.44 -4.10 -0.36
N ASN A 423 -41.31 -4.62 -1.23
CA ASN A 423 -41.17 -5.97 -1.81
C ASN A 423 -40.06 -5.89 -2.86
N LEU A 424 -38.96 -6.56 -2.59
CA LEU A 424 -37.78 -6.49 -3.43
C LEU A 424 -38.04 -7.15 -4.80
N THR A 425 -37.76 -6.38 -5.85
CA THR A 425 -37.72 -6.88 -7.24
C THR A 425 -36.37 -7.45 -7.57
N ASP A 426 -36.18 -8.05 -8.75
CA ASP A 426 -34.91 -8.53 -9.23
C ASP A 426 -33.88 -7.36 -9.35
N ASP A 427 -34.33 -6.16 -9.73
CA ASP A 427 -33.49 -4.96 -9.81
C ASP A 427 -33.05 -4.50 -8.41
N ASP A 428 -33.95 -4.55 -7.41
CA ASP A 428 -33.65 -4.24 -6.01
C ASP A 428 -32.64 -5.24 -5.42
N HIS A 429 -32.70 -6.51 -5.79
CA HIS A 429 -31.72 -7.50 -5.39
C HIS A 429 -30.33 -7.16 -5.91
N VAL A 430 -30.21 -6.67 -7.15
CA VAL A 430 -28.95 -6.22 -7.72
C VAL A 430 -28.42 -5.00 -6.96
N GLU A 431 -29.28 -4.01 -6.68
CA GLU A 431 -28.90 -2.82 -5.91
C GLU A 431 -28.48 -3.18 -4.48
N LEU A 432 -29.24 -4.05 -3.81
CA LEU A 432 -28.91 -4.53 -2.46
C LEU A 432 -27.59 -5.27 -2.46
N PHE A 433 -27.35 -6.15 -3.44
CA PHE A 433 -26.09 -6.88 -3.57
C PHE A 433 -24.87 -5.95 -3.68
N MET A 434 -24.98 -4.86 -4.41
CA MET A 434 -23.93 -3.85 -4.50
C MET A 434 -23.70 -3.09 -3.19
N LYS A 435 -24.76 -2.86 -2.39
CA LYS A 435 -24.69 -2.08 -1.14
C LYS A 435 -24.30 -2.90 0.08
N VAL A 436 -24.51 -4.23 0.11
CA VAL A 436 -24.20 -5.00 1.33
C VAL A 436 -22.71 -5.10 1.58
N PRO A 437 -22.27 -4.79 2.81
CA PRO A 437 -20.87 -4.95 3.18
C PRO A 437 -20.41 -6.41 3.19
N ASP A 438 -21.31 -7.33 3.53
CA ASP A 438 -20.99 -8.74 3.70
C ASP A 438 -22.05 -9.60 3.02
N ILE A 439 -21.62 -10.34 2.01
CA ILE A 439 -22.50 -11.18 1.20
C ILE A 439 -23.01 -12.44 1.92
N ASP A 440 -22.37 -12.85 3.02
CA ASP A 440 -22.82 -14.03 3.81
C ASP A 440 -24.28 -13.90 4.28
N PHE A 441 -24.82 -12.67 4.38
CA PHE A 441 -26.19 -12.38 4.78
C PHE A 441 -27.10 -11.90 3.65
N PHE A 442 -26.61 -11.92 2.43
CA PHE A 442 -27.39 -11.41 1.30
C PHE A 442 -28.74 -12.14 1.17
N GLU A 443 -28.73 -13.49 1.26
CA GLU A 443 -29.94 -14.30 1.18
C GLU A 443 -30.95 -14.01 2.34
N ASP A 444 -30.43 -13.66 3.53
CA ASP A 444 -31.29 -13.27 4.66
C ASP A 444 -31.92 -11.89 4.41
N LEU A 445 -31.12 -10.92 3.92
CA LEU A 445 -31.60 -9.57 3.63
C LEU A 445 -32.63 -9.52 2.52
N THR A 446 -32.58 -10.42 1.53
CA THR A 446 -33.57 -10.54 0.48
C THR A 446 -34.92 -11.08 0.98
N GLN A 447 -35.03 -11.49 2.26
CA GLN A 447 -36.33 -11.85 2.90
C GLN A 447 -37.05 -10.62 3.47
N ALA A 448 -36.58 -9.41 3.23
CA ALA A 448 -37.29 -8.18 3.53
C ALA A 448 -38.54 -8.04 2.62
N ASP A 449 -39.58 -7.41 3.15
CA ASP A 449 -40.84 -7.19 2.43
C ASP A 449 -41.49 -5.85 2.87
N ASP A 450 -42.67 -5.53 2.34
CA ASP A 450 -43.44 -4.32 2.70
C ASP A 450 -43.94 -4.32 4.13
N GLN A 451 -43.90 -5.46 4.82
CA GLN A 451 -44.33 -5.63 6.21
C GLN A 451 -43.18 -5.69 7.21
N HIS A 452 -41.99 -6.07 6.75
CA HIS A 452 -40.86 -6.36 7.61
C HIS A 452 -39.55 -5.78 7.06
N VAL A 453 -38.73 -5.27 7.98
CA VAL A 453 -37.31 -4.96 7.75
C VAL A 453 -36.44 -6.09 8.32
N VAL A 454 -35.57 -6.64 7.55
CA VAL A 454 -34.62 -7.65 8.00
C VAL A 454 -33.36 -6.95 8.52
N ILE A 455 -32.88 -7.38 9.68
CA ILE A 455 -31.67 -6.86 10.33
C ILE A 455 -30.80 -8.06 10.68
N THR A 456 -29.53 -7.98 10.24
CA THR A 456 -28.49 -8.94 10.62
C THR A 456 -27.56 -8.31 11.64
N ILE A 457 -27.20 -9.05 12.67
CA ILE A 457 -26.30 -8.63 13.75
C ILE A 457 -25.20 -9.68 13.84
N ARG A 458 -23.98 -9.30 13.43
CA ARG A 458 -22.79 -10.16 13.51
C ARG A 458 -21.88 -9.64 14.60
N GLY A 459 -21.65 -10.46 15.63
CA GLY A 459 -20.65 -10.19 16.64
C GLY A 459 -19.29 -10.72 16.22
N ILE A 460 -18.25 -9.91 16.40
CA ILE A 460 -16.84 -10.25 16.18
C ILE A 460 -16.09 -9.93 17.47
N GLY A 461 -15.56 -10.95 18.16
CA GLY A 461 -14.80 -10.82 19.40
C GLY A 461 -13.35 -11.23 19.23
N GLU A 462 -12.47 -10.59 19.98
CA GLU A 462 -11.06 -10.97 20.00
C GLU A 462 -10.83 -12.33 20.68
N MET A 463 -9.79 -13.04 20.27
CA MET A 463 -9.25 -14.17 20.99
C MET A 463 -8.06 -13.75 21.83
N GLN A 464 -7.92 -14.39 22.99
CA GLN A 464 -6.81 -14.15 23.91
C GLN A 464 -5.46 -14.54 23.29
N SER A 465 -4.50 -13.61 23.35
CA SER A 465 -3.13 -13.85 22.92
C SER A 465 -2.37 -14.73 23.89
N GLY A 466 -1.34 -15.44 23.41
CA GLY A 466 -0.46 -16.27 24.24
C GLY A 466 -1.07 -17.60 24.65
N ASN A 467 -2.18 -18.03 24.09
CA ASN A 467 -2.76 -19.33 24.35
C ASN A 467 -1.88 -20.46 23.78
N PRO A 468 -1.30 -21.36 24.61
CA PRO A 468 -0.39 -22.41 24.16
C PRO A 468 -1.08 -23.48 23.30
N LEU A 469 -2.41 -23.56 23.31
CA LEU A 469 -3.21 -24.46 22.48
C LEU A 469 -3.41 -23.92 21.06
N SER A 470 -3.06 -22.65 20.80
CA SER A 470 -3.30 -21.97 19.53
C SER A 470 -1.97 -21.73 18.82
N ARG A 471 -1.69 -22.53 17.77
CA ARG A 471 -0.39 -22.52 17.09
C ARG A 471 -0.43 -23.15 15.69
N VAL A 472 0.60 -22.84 14.92
CA VAL A 472 0.92 -23.50 13.65
C VAL A 472 2.16 -24.38 13.84
N VAL A 473 2.06 -25.67 13.54
CA VAL A 473 3.16 -26.63 13.75
C VAL A 473 3.46 -27.42 12.48
N PRO A 474 4.74 -27.74 12.20
CA PRO A 474 5.10 -28.61 11.08
C PRO A 474 4.47 -29.99 11.21
N VAL A 475 4.01 -30.57 10.11
CA VAL A 475 3.56 -31.98 10.07
C VAL A 475 4.76 -32.87 9.79
N ALA A 476 5.14 -33.66 10.77
CA ALA A 476 6.31 -34.55 10.67
C ALA A 476 6.15 -35.55 9.51
N GLY A 477 7.15 -35.66 8.65
CA GLY A 477 7.18 -36.63 7.54
C GLY A 477 6.23 -36.30 6.38
N ASP A 478 5.59 -35.10 6.36
CA ASP A 478 4.78 -34.69 5.24
C ASP A 478 5.67 -34.31 4.03
N PRO A 479 5.54 -35.02 2.87
CA PRO A 479 6.38 -34.77 1.72
C PRO A 479 6.17 -33.36 1.10
N MET A 480 5.03 -32.72 1.37
CA MET A 480 4.71 -31.36 0.91
C MET A 480 5.12 -30.31 1.96
N GLN A 481 5.73 -30.72 3.07
CA GLN A 481 6.13 -29.82 4.16
C GLN A 481 5.00 -28.92 4.68
N ARG A 482 3.79 -29.48 4.73
CA ARG A 482 2.62 -28.78 5.24
C ARG A 482 2.74 -28.53 6.75
N VAL A 483 1.95 -27.61 7.24
CA VAL A 483 1.75 -27.33 8.66
C VAL A 483 0.36 -27.74 9.09
N ARG A 484 0.15 -27.92 10.39
CA ARG A 484 -1.15 -28.07 11.01
C ARG A 484 -1.47 -26.83 11.84
N ALA A 485 -2.66 -26.26 11.60
CA ALA A 485 -3.21 -25.19 12.42
C ALA A 485 -4.01 -25.80 13.57
N GLU A 486 -3.66 -25.41 14.79
CA GLU A 486 -4.33 -25.78 16.04
C GLU A 486 -4.84 -24.50 16.69
N ILE A 487 -6.09 -24.50 17.18
CA ILE A 487 -6.64 -23.37 17.89
C ILE A 487 -7.52 -23.89 19.05
N GLY A 488 -7.37 -23.30 20.21
CA GLY A 488 -8.14 -23.62 21.40
C GLY A 488 -8.72 -22.36 22.04
N LEU A 489 -9.85 -22.50 22.72
CA LEU A 489 -10.47 -21.43 23.49
C LEU A 489 -9.93 -21.43 24.92
N THR A 490 -9.76 -20.23 25.48
CA THR A 490 -9.58 -20.01 26.91
C THR A 490 -10.93 -19.76 27.58
N ALA A 491 -10.97 -19.79 28.92
CA ALA A 491 -12.16 -19.40 29.66
C ALA A 491 -12.56 -17.95 29.41
N LYS A 492 -11.57 -17.04 29.23
CA LYS A 492 -11.82 -15.63 28.89
C LYS A 492 -12.42 -15.48 27.48
N ASP A 493 -11.99 -16.31 26.52
CA ASP A 493 -12.60 -16.32 25.19
C ASP A 493 -14.10 -16.66 25.27
N ASP A 494 -14.48 -17.70 26.02
CA ASP A 494 -15.88 -18.11 26.15
C ASP A 494 -16.72 -17.08 26.94
N GLU A 495 -16.15 -16.47 27.97
CA GLU A 495 -16.78 -15.39 28.74
C GLU A 495 -17.02 -14.15 27.85
N LEU A 496 -16.04 -13.70 27.09
CA LEU A 496 -16.18 -12.60 26.13
C LEU A 496 -17.21 -12.93 25.03
N TRP A 497 -17.15 -14.15 24.52
CA TRP A 497 -18.12 -14.58 23.50
C TRP A 497 -19.56 -14.51 24.01
N THR A 498 -19.77 -14.96 25.26
CA THR A 498 -21.08 -14.90 25.91
C THR A 498 -21.56 -13.45 26.14
N ALA A 499 -20.65 -12.55 26.53
CA ALA A 499 -20.94 -11.13 26.68
C ALA A 499 -21.36 -10.49 25.34
N MET A 500 -20.62 -10.79 24.27
CA MET A 500 -20.94 -10.36 22.91
C MET A 500 -22.29 -10.89 22.40
N ASP A 501 -22.61 -12.16 22.67
CA ASP A 501 -23.90 -12.75 22.32
C ASP A 501 -25.07 -12.02 23.00
N ARG A 502 -24.93 -11.71 24.29
CA ARG A 502 -25.92 -10.93 25.05
C ARG A 502 -26.09 -9.51 24.53
N ALA A 503 -24.99 -8.85 24.16
CA ALA A 503 -25.05 -7.53 23.53
C ALA A 503 -25.83 -7.59 22.19
N SER A 504 -25.62 -8.63 21.38
CA SER A 504 -26.37 -8.86 20.14
C SER A 504 -27.87 -9.02 20.41
N ASP A 505 -28.27 -9.76 21.44
CA ASP A 505 -29.68 -9.92 21.86
C ASP A 505 -30.32 -8.60 22.32
N GLN A 506 -29.54 -7.80 23.05
CA GLN A 506 -29.99 -6.48 23.51
C GLN A 506 -30.19 -5.52 22.34
N VAL A 507 -29.27 -5.52 21.37
CA VAL A 507 -29.42 -4.73 20.13
C VAL A 507 -30.65 -5.16 19.33
N ALA A 508 -30.93 -6.45 19.20
CA ALA A 508 -32.13 -6.96 18.54
C ALA A 508 -33.41 -6.42 19.20
N LYS A 509 -33.44 -6.42 20.53
CA LYS A 509 -34.57 -5.87 21.31
C LYS A 509 -34.69 -4.34 21.19
N VAL A 510 -33.55 -3.62 21.10
CA VAL A 510 -33.55 -2.16 20.85
C VAL A 510 -34.20 -1.85 19.51
N PHE A 511 -33.87 -2.60 18.46
CA PHE A 511 -34.49 -2.39 17.14
C PHE A 511 -35.98 -2.77 17.09
N ALA A 512 -36.38 -3.79 17.80
CA ALA A 512 -37.81 -4.16 17.91
C ALA A 512 -38.68 -3.09 18.59
N ALA A 513 -38.11 -2.16 19.36
CA ALA A 513 -38.77 -1.02 20.01
C ALA A 513 -40.02 -1.42 20.81
N GLY A 514 -39.94 -2.54 21.52
CA GLY A 514 -41.04 -3.04 22.36
C GLY A 514 -42.15 -3.74 21.60
N LYS A 515 -42.02 -3.99 20.32
CA LYS A 515 -42.95 -4.79 19.51
C LYS A 515 -42.47 -6.24 19.42
N ASP A 516 -43.41 -7.14 19.14
CA ASP A 516 -43.07 -8.49 18.73
C ASP A 516 -42.29 -8.45 17.44
N PHE A 517 -41.32 -9.34 17.31
CA PHE A 517 -40.45 -9.46 16.14
C PHE A 517 -40.20 -10.95 15.83
N GLU A 518 -39.50 -11.24 14.79
CA GLU A 518 -39.18 -12.62 14.44
C GLU A 518 -37.65 -12.83 14.40
N VAL A 519 -37.22 -14.02 14.79
CA VAL A 519 -35.84 -14.47 14.74
C VAL A 519 -35.69 -15.57 13.69
N ARG A 520 -34.62 -15.50 12.89
CA ARG A 520 -34.27 -16.53 11.91
C ARG A 520 -33.63 -17.71 12.61
N LEU A 521 -34.28 -18.86 12.53
CA LEU A 521 -33.69 -20.08 13.06
C LEU A 521 -32.68 -20.68 12.10
N PRO A 522 -31.69 -21.49 12.60
CA PRO A 522 -30.69 -22.11 11.76
C PRO A 522 -31.21 -23.00 10.62
N ASN A 523 -32.44 -23.52 10.73
CA ASN A 523 -33.15 -24.27 9.68
C ASN A 523 -33.77 -23.38 8.60
N GLY A 524 -33.58 -22.07 8.67
CA GLY A 524 -34.10 -21.11 7.70
C GLY A 524 -35.52 -20.64 7.94
N THR A 525 -36.20 -21.06 8.99
CA THR A 525 -37.56 -20.61 9.32
C THR A 525 -37.54 -19.38 10.23
N TRP A 526 -38.63 -18.59 10.17
CA TRP A 526 -38.85 -17.46 11.06
C TRP A 526 -39.68 -17.86 12.26
N LYS A 527 -39.30 -17.44 13.45
CA LYS A 527 -40.02 -17.67 14.68
C LYS A 527 -40.36 -16.37 15.36
N LYS A 528 -41.66 -16.14 15.60
CA LYS A 528 -42.15 -14.96 16.33
C LYS A 528 -41.73 -15.04 17.79
N VAL A 529 -41.20 -13.93 18.33
CA VAL A 529 -40.77 -13.74 19.71
C VAL A 529 -41.30 -12.44 20.27
N THR A 530 -41.54 -12.40 21.58
CA THR A 530 -41.92 -11.18 22.28
C THR A 530 -40.69 -10.41 22.74
N PRO A 531 -40.80 -9.10 23.04
CA PRO A 531 -39.67 -8.31 23.56
C PRO A 531 -39.07 -8.86 24.87
N ALA A 532 -39.87 -9.56 25.67
CA ALA A 532 -39.44 -10.18 26.91
C ALA A 532 -38.79 -11.56 26.73
N ALA A 533 -38.84 -12.13 25.53
CA ALA A 533 -38.29 -13.46 25.27
C ALA A 533 -36.77 -13.50 25.52
N ASP A 534 -36.30 -14.63 26.03
CA ASP A 534 -34.89 -14.94 26.08
C ASP A 534 -34.47 -15.56 24.74
N LEU A 535 -33.67 -14.82 23.95
CA LEU A 535 -33.25 -15.30 22.63
C LEU A 535 -32.27 -16.47 22.71
N GLU A 536 -31.62 -16.68 23.84
CA GLU A 536 -30.74 -17.84 24.06
C GLU A 536 -31.55 -19.15 24.03
N VAL A 537 -32.82 -19.12 24.42
CA VAL A 537 -33.69 -20.30 24.33
C VAL A 537 -33.95 -20.70 22.89
N GLU A 538 -34.07 -19.72 21.98
CA GLU A 538 -34.39 -19.94 20.57
C GLU A 538 -33.12 -20.15 19.71
N LEU A 539 -32.08 -19.41 20.03
CA LEU A 539 -30.75 -19.48 19.41
C LEU A 539 -29.68 -19.73 20.49
N PRO A 540 -29.44 -20.99 20.87
CA PRO A 540 -28.48 -21.34 21.90
C PRO A 540 -27.08 -20.83 21.64
N LEU A 541 -26.32 -20.53 22.70
CA LEU A 541 -24.91 -20.14 22.67
C LEU A 541 -24.01 -21.35 22.34
N THR A 542 -24.36 -22.05 21.28
CA THR A 542 -23.63 -23.23 20.79
C THR A 542 -23.18 -23.01 19.36
N PHE A 543 -22.33 -23.90 18.88
CA PHE A 543 -21.85 -23.84 17.51
C PHE A 543 -22.98 -24.08 16.51
N ARG A 544 -23.04 -23.27 15.51
CA ARG A 544 -23.86 -23.45 14.32
C ARG A 544 -23.24 -24.56 13.48
N ASP A 545 -23.97 -25.64 13.34
CA ASP A 545 -23.58 -26.67 12.39
C ASP A 545 -23.93 -26.20 10.98
N GLN A 546 -22.93 -26.06 10.15
CA GLN A 546 -23.10 -25.65 8.76
C GLN A 546 -23.33 -26.84 7.82
N GLY A 547 -23.53 -28.05 8.36
CA GLY A 547 -23.74 -29.26 7.54
C GLY A 547 -22.55 -29.64 6.66
N ARG A 548 -21.35 -29.13 6.95
CA ARG A 548 -20.13 -29.40 6.17
C ARG A 548 -19.44 -30.70 6.53
N PHE A 549 -19.78 -31.29 7.66
CA PHE A 549 -19.15 -32.49 8.15
C PHE A 549 -20.16 -33.63 8.26
N ALA A 550 -19.87 -34.77 7.65
CA ALA A 550 -20.72 -35.95 7.69
C ALA A 550 -20.88 -36.47 9.13
N GLY A 551 -22.11 -36.66 9.58
CA GLY A 551 -22.45 -37.23 10.88
C GLY A 551 -22.62 -36.23 12.01
N GLU A 552 -22.51 -34.92 11.77
CA GLU A 552 -22.82 -33.90 12.77
C GLU A 552 -24.32 -33.56 12.79
N PRO A 553 -24.87 -33.23 13.98
CA PRO A 553 -26.30 -32.84 14.07
C PRO A 553 -26.50 -31.51 13.33
N GLY A 554 -27.66 -31.32 12.73
CA GLY A 554 -28.00 -30.11 11.96
C GLY A 554 -27.89 -28.81 12.75
N PRO A 555 -28.10 -27.62 12.11
CA PRO A 555 -27.88 -26.30 12.69
C PRO A 555 -28.63 -26.11 14.03
N ARG A 556 -27.92 -25.73 15.08
CA ARG A 556 -28.50 -25.58 16.43
C ARG A 556 -28.25 -24.28 17.13
N GLY A 557 -27.11 -23.60 16.85
CA GLY A 557 -26.70 -22.41 17.58
C GLY A 557 -26.41 -21.21 16.70
N ARG A 558 -25.89 -20.16 17.31
CA ARG A 558 -25.54 -18.88 16.65
C ARG A 558 -24.06 -18.70 16.43
N ARG A 559 -23.19 -19.47 17.14
CA ARG A 559 -21.73 -19.33 17.09
C ARG A 559 -21.16 -20.07 15.90
N ASP A 560 -20.31 -19.40 15.13
CA ASP A 560 -19.58 -20.01 14.03
C ASP A 560 -18.39 -20.79 14.55
N ARG A 561 -17.92 -21.78 13.78
CA ARG A 561 -16.67 -22.48 14.09
C ARG A 561 -15.49 -21.54 13.99
N LEU A 562 -14.45 -21.78 14.78
CA LEU A 562 -13.23 -20.99 14.72
C LEU A 562 -12.57 -21.12 13.35
N GLY A 563 -12.03 -20.02 12.84
CA GLY A 563 -11.39 -19.95 11.52
C GLY A 563 -12.29 -19.45 10.38
N THR A 564 -13.63 -19.40 10.57
CA THR A 564 -14.56 -18.96 9.52
C THR A 564 -14.42 -17.50 9.13
N THR A 565 -13.81 -16.68 9.98
CA THR A 565 -13.70 -15.22 9.78
C THR A 565 -12.62 -14.80 8.79
N HIS A 566 -11.69 -15.68 8.42
CA HIS A 566 -10.47 -15.34 7.65
C HIS A 566 -9.57 -14.30 8.33
N HIS A 567 -9.64 -14.18 9.66
CA HIS A 567 -8.93 -13.17 10.46
C HIS A 567 -7.78 -13.77 11.27
N GLU A 568 -7.09 -14.77 10.73
CA GLU A 568 -5.94 -15.38 11.40
C GLU A 568 -4.81 -14.34 11.60
N ALA A 569 -4.22 -14.30 12.79
CA ALA A 569 -3.19 -13.34 13.19
C ALA A 569 -2.14 -13.94 14.12
N GLY A 570 -1.01 -13.27 14.31
CA GLY A 570 -0.10 -13.43 15.46
C GLY A 570 1.04 -14.42 15.33
N THR A 571 1.13 -15.22 14.25
CA THR A 571 2.09 -16.36 14.15
C THR A 571 3.55 -15.94 14.01
N ILE A 572 3.85 -14.70 13.65
CA ILE A 572 5.21 -14.13 13.53
C ILE A 572 5.22 -12.74 14.19
N ARG A 573 4.69 -12.69 15.42
CA ARG A 573 4.39 -11.43 16.09
C ARG A 573 5.60 -10.50 16.26
N LEU A 574 5.37 -9.20 16.09
CA LEU A 574 6.35 -8.16 16.34
C LEU A 574 6.49 -7.85 17.84
N GLY A 575 7.60 -7.26 18.21
CA GLY A 575 7.81 -6.78 19.58
C GLY A 575 9.24 -6.31 19.85
N SER A 576 9.45 -5.61 20.95
CA SER A 576 10.79 -5.17 21.38
C SER A 576 11.59 -6.29 22.01
N ASN A 577 10.93 -7.20 22.76
CA ASN A 577 11.59 -8.27 23.49
C ASN A 577 11.82 -9.53 22.61
N PRO A 578 13.09 -9.90 22.32
CA PRO A 578 13.38 -11.08 21.48
C PRO A 578 12.97 -12.42 22.13
N ALA A 579 12.76 -12.47 23.45
CA ALA A 579 12.26 -13.67 24.11
C ALA A 579 10.75 -13.90 23.89
N GLN A 580 10.03 -12.90 23.39
CA GLN A 580 8.58 -12.90 23.22
C GLN A 580 8.13 -12.62 21.80
N SER A 581 9.01 -12.17 20.90
CA SER A 581 8.67 -11.77 19.55
C SER A 581 9.59 -12.42 18.50
N VAL A 582 9.04 -12.71 17.37
CA VAL A 582 9.73 -13.32 16.22
C VAL A 582 10.37 -12.24 15.33
N THR A 583 9.71 -11.09 15.20
CA THR A 583 10.22 -9.93 14.47
C THR A 583 10.51 -8.79 15.42
N ASP A 584 11.38 -7.88 15.00
CA ASP A 584 11.64 -6.63 15.69
C ASP A 584 10.57 -5.57 15.37
N GLU A 585 10.75 -4.36 15.91
CA GLU A 585 9.85 -3.23 15.69
C GLU A 585 9.83 -2.76 14.22
N GLY A 586 10.89 -3.03 13.46
CA GLY A 586 11.00 -2.78 12.02
C GLY A 586 10.35 -3.87 11.15
N CYS A 587 9.64 -4.83 11.76
CA CYS A 587 9.05 -6.01 11.10
C CYS A 587 10.09 -6.95 10.47
N LYS A 588 11.39 -6.83 10.83
CA LYS A 588 12.44 -7.71 10.35
C LYS A 588 12.46 -9.00 11.16
N LEU A 589 12.53 -10.15 10.47
CA LEU A 589 12.70 -11.46 11.10
C LEU A 589 14.04 -11.47 11.84
N ARG A 590 13.99 -11.69 13.16
CA ARG A 590 15.19 -11.66 14.01
C ARG A 590 16.22 -12.68 13.55
N ALA A 591 17.49 -12.37 13.77
CA ALA A 591 18.65 -13.16 13.33
C ALA A 591 18.81 -13.27 11.80
N THR A 592 17.99 -12.58 11.01
CA THR A 592 18.18 -12.46 9.55
C THR A 592 18.66 -11.05 9.18
N ASP A 593 19.32 -10.96 8.05
CA ASP A 593 19.82 -9.70 7.50
C ASP A 593 18.79 -8.99 6.64
N ASN A 594 18.08 -9.76 5.81
CA ASN A 594 17.28 -9.24 4.71
C ASN A 594 15.86 -9.82 4.62
N VAL A 595 15.30 -10.35 5.73
CA VAL A 595 13.93 -10.90 5.71
C VAL A 595 12.99 -10.06 6.57
N TYR A 596 11.89 -9.63 5.97
CA TYR A 596 10.83 -8.82 6.58
C TYR A 596 9.47 -9.51 6.45
N ILE A 597 8.53 -9.12 7.28
CA ILE A 597 7.18 -9.69 7.34
C ILE A 597 6.14 -8.60 7.12
N ALA A 598 5.10 -8.86 6.34
CA ALA A 598 3.98 -7.95 6.12
C ALA A 598 2.63 -8.65 6.24
N GLY A 599 1.77 -8.14 7.10
CA GLY A 599 0.40 -8.63 7.30
C GLY A 599 0.06 -8.96 8.75
N PRO A 600 -1.11 -9.59 8.99
CA PRO A 600 -1.64 -9.81 10.34
C PRO A 600 -0.85 -10.83 11.18
N MET A 601 0.03 -11.62 10.58
CA MET A 601 0.94 -12.50 11.33
C MET A 601 1.87 -11.73 12.28
N LEU A 602 2.04 -10.41 12.06
CA LEU A 602 2.80 -9.52 12.93
C LEU A 602 2.09 -9.15 14.23
N PHE A 603 0.77 -9.30 14.33
CA PHE A 603 -0.02 -8.78 15.45
C PHE A 603 0.34 -9.47 16.77
N PRO A 604 0.74 -8.74 17.83
CA PRO A 604 0.89 -9.29 19.16
C PRO A 604 -0.44 -9.68 19.83
N THR A 605 -1.48 -8.85 19.60
CA THR A 605 -2.89 -9.09 19.92
C THR A 605 -3.73 -8.85 18.68
N VAL A 606 -4.82 -9.60 18.50
CA VAL A 606 -5.68 -9.44 17.32
C VAL A 606 -6.65 -8.27 17.48
N GLY A 607 -7.04 -7.94 18.73
CA GLY A 607 -8.16 -7.04 19.04
C GLY A 607 -9.47 -7.57 18.46
N SER A 608 -10.52 -6.75 18.46
CA SER A 608 -11.77 -7.14 17.80
C SER A 608 -11.85 -6.72 16.31
N PRO A 609 -11.12 -5.68 15.83
CA PRO A 609 -11.22 -5.23 14.44
C PRO A 609 -10.77 -6.25 13.41
N ASN A 610 -11.49 -6.29 12.29
CA ASN A 610 -11.04 -7.00 11.09
C ASN A 610 -9.61 -6.56 10.73
N PRO A 611 -8.70 -7.46 10.34
CA PRO A 611 -7.25 -7.15 10.29
C PRO A 611 -6.83 -6.23 9.13
N MET A 612 -7.74 -5.83 8.23
CA MET A 612 -7.40 -5.14 6.99
C MET A 612 -6.77 -3.78 7.24
N LEU A 613 -7.38 -2.92 8.06
CA LEU A 613 -6.85 -1.57 8.32
C LEU A 613 -5.50 -1.61 9.04
N THR A 614 -5.38 -2.40 10.09
CA THR A 614 -4.13 -2.53 10.86
C THR A 614 -3.02 -3.18 10.02
N GLY A 615 -3.34 -4.20 9.23
CA GLY A 615 -2.39 -4.82 8.31
C GLY A 615 -1.90 -3.86 7.23
N THR A 616 -2.79 -3.01 6.71
CA THR A 616 -2.44 -1.93 5.75
C THR A 616 -1.53 -0.88 6.40
N ALA A 617 -1.85 -0.44 7.61
CA ALA A 617 -1.04 0.53 8.35
C ALA A 617 0.39 0.00 8.62
N LEU A 618 0.52 -1.27 9.02
CA LEU A 618 1.83 -1.91 9.20
C LEU A 618 2.58 -2.11 7.88
N ALA A 619 1.89 -2.43 6.78
CA ALA A 619 2.50 -2.57 5.45
C ALA A 619 3.06 -1.23 4.96
N ARG A 620 2.32 -0.12 5.14
CA ARG A 620 2.80 1.23 4.82
C ARG A 620 4.00 1.63 5.68
N ARG A 621 3.92 1.36 6.99
CA ARG A 621 5.02 1.61 7.92
C ARG A 621 6.28 0.86 7.51
N LEU A 622 6.16 -0.41 7.10
CA LEU A 622 7.28 -1.21 6.62
C LEU A 622 7.84 -0.66 5.30
N ALA A 623 7.00 -0.21 4.37
CA ALA A 623 7.46 0.43 3.13
C ALA A 623 8.32 1.67 3.42
N THR A 624 7.86 2.56 4.30
CA THR A 624 8.63 3.73 4.74
C THR A 624 9.95 3.33 5.40
N HIS A 625 9.93 2.29 6.26
CA HIS A 625 11.13 1.78 6.91
C HIS A 625 12.15 1.24 5.90
N LEU A 626 11.70 0.45 4.93
CA LEU A 626 12.56 -0.08 3.87
C LEU A 626 13.18 1.05 3.04
N LEU A 627 12.39 2.03 2.59
CA LEU A 627 12.91 3.17 1.83
C LEU A 627 13.96 3.97 2.62
N ALA A 628 13.78 4.13 3.92
CA ALA A 628 14.72 4.85 4.80
C ALA A 628 16.02 4.07 5.09
N THR A 629 15.98 2.73 5.07
CA THR A 629 17.10 1.89 5.50
C THR A 629 17.88 1.25 4.35
N MET A 630 17.26 1.10 3.18
CA MET A 630 17.96 0.60 2.00
C MET A 630 19.02 1.59 1.54
N PRO A 631 20.21 1.12 1.12
CA PRO A 631 21.23 1.99 0.56
C PRO A 631 20.69 2.80 -0.61
N HIS A 632 20.93 4.08 -0.63
CA HIS A 632 20.59 4.90 -1.80
C HIS A 632 21.47 4.52 -2.99
N HIS A 633 20.88 4.33 -4.17
CA HIS A 633 21.60 4.18 -5.43
C HIS A 633 22.05 5.54 -6.02
N VAL A 634 22.16 6.54 -5.17
CA VAL A 634 22.67 7.86 -5.56
C VAL A 634 24.19 7.74 -5.76
N PRO A 635 24.79 8.37 -6.78
CA PRO A 635 26.22 8.45 -6.89
C PRO A 635 26.83 8.94 -5.58
N ALA A 636 27.94 8.32 -5.15
CA ALA A 636 28.60 8.71 -3.91
C ALA A 636 28.92 10.21 -3.94
N THR A 637 28.35 10.98 -3.02
CA THR A 637 28.66 12.40 -2.87
C THR A 637 30.00 12.61 -2.20
N SER A 638 30.66 13.72 -2.49
CA SER A 638 31.85 14.13 -1.76
C SER A 638 31.51 14.35 -0.28
N PRO A 639 32.42 14.02 0.67
CA PRO A 639 32.13 14.24 2.08
C PRO A 639 31.72 15.69 2.38
N GLY A 640 30.56 15.88 3.01
CA GLY A 640 30.00 17.18 3.35
C GLY A 640 29.23 17.87 2.23
N PHE A 641 29.10 17.25 1.05
CA PHE A 641 28.27 17.75 -0.06
C PHE A 641 26.87 17.14 -0.07
N ILE A 642 25.93 17.87 -0.64
CA ILE A 642 24.53 17.45 -0.84
C ILE A 642 24.32 17.25 -2.34
N SER A 643 23.84 16.09 -2.75
CA SER A 643 23.53 15.82 -4.16
C SER A 643 22.29 16.63 -4.61
N LEU A 644 22.38 17.20 -5.79
CA LEU A 644 21.28 17.89 -6.49
C LEU A 644 20.67 17.03 -7.61
N PHE A 645 21.31 15.93 -7.97
CA PHE A 645 20.85 15.00 -8.99
C PHE A 645 21.07 13.55 -8.54
N ASP A 646 19.96 12.80 -8.55
CA ASP A 646 19.94 11.41 -8.10
C ASP A 646 20.53 10.38 -9.11
N GLY A 647 20.93 10.84 -10.27
CA GLY A 647 21.41 10.00 -11.37
C GLY A 647 20.29 9.28 -12.13
N GLN A 648 19.02 9.54 -11.85
CA GLN A 648 17.93 8.73 -12.37
C GLN A 648 16.70 9.52 -12.80
N THR A 649 16.41 10.65 -12.15
CA THR A 649 15.19 11.42 -12.43
C THR A 649 15.48 12.91 -12.56
N LEU A 650 14.53 13.63 -13.13
CA LEU A 650 14.51 15.11 -13.12
C LEU A 650 13.86 15.68 -11.86
N SER A 651 13.71 14.88 -10.78
CA SER A 651 13.14 15.36 -9.51
C SER A 651 13.98 16.52 -8.98
N GLY A 652 13.31 17.61 -8.58
CA GLY A 652 13.96 18.85 -8.16
C GLY A 652 14.45 19.74 -9.31
N TRP A 653 14.29 19.32 -10.56
CA TRP A 653 14.68 20.07 -11.75
C TRP A 653 13.48 20.44 -12.62
N GLN A 654 13.53 21.59 -13.25
CA GLN A 654 12.49 22.08 -14.15
C GLN A 654 13.07 22.70 -15.42
N MET A 655 12.46 22.37 -16.57
CA MET A 655 12.81 22.99 -17.85
C MET A 655 12.25 24.41 -17.97
N SER A 656 13.01 25.26 -18.63
CA SER A 656 12.52 26.55 -19.12
C SER A 656 11.36 26.35 -20.10
N THR A 657 10.46 27.32 -20.12
CA THR A 657 9.26 27.31 -20.98
C THR A 657 9.30 28.42 -21.98
N ILE A 658 8.81 28.16 -23.21
CA ILE A 658 8.47 29.18 -24.20
C ILE A 658 6.94 29.35 -24.16
N ARG A 659 6.48 30.56 -23.87
CA ARG A 659 5.03 30.88 -23.88
C ARG A 659 4.52 30.94 -25.31
N ASN A 660 3.42 30.24 -25.55
CA ASN A 660 2.74 29.97 -26.80
C ASN A 660 2.78 31.08 -27.87
N GLU A 661 3.58 30.86 -28.92
CA GLU A 661 3.34 31.44 -30.26
C GLU A 661 3.67 30.35 -31.29
N PRO A 662 2.75 30.09 -32.26
CA PRO A 662 3.01 29.10 -33.32
C PRO A 662 4.25 29.52 -34.14
N GLY A 663 5.17 28.57 -34.36
CA GLY A 663 6.35 28.79 -35.21
C GLY A 663 7.61 29.29 -34.51
N ARG A 664 7.62 29.43 -33.16
CA ARG A 664 8.85 29.75 -32.42
C ARG A 664 9.75 28.55 -32.15
N SER A 665 11.05 28.84 -32.05
CA SER A 665 12.10 27.91 -31.65
C SER A 665 11.73 27.17 -30.37
N LYS A 666 11.84 25.85 -30.33
CA LYS A 666 11.64 25.04 -29.13
C LYS A 666 12.97 24.90 -28.39
N PRO A 667 13.05 25.08 -27.05
CA PRO A 667 14.20 24.63 -26.31
C PRO A 667 14.29 23.12 -26.46
N GLY A 668 15.51 22.57 -26.46
CA GLY A 668 15.70 21.14 -26.28
C GLY A 668 15.19 20.72 -24.88
N ARG A 669 15.35 19.48 -24.54
CA ARG A 669 15.06 18.97 -23.19
C ARG A 669 16.24 18.21 -22.64
N PHE A 670 16.26 18.01 -21.35
CA PHE A 670 17.13 17.05 -20.70
C PHE A 670 16.41 15.73 -20.49
N ILE A 671 17.12 14.65 -20.69
CA ILE A 671 16.73 13.28 -20.40
C ILE A 671 17.78 12.64 -19.50
N VAL A 672 17.41 11.61 -18.77
CA VAL A 672 18.36 10.86 -17.94
C VAL A 672 18.81 9.62 -18.71
N VAL A 673 20.11 9.49 -18.93
CA VAL A 673 20.73 8.37 -19.63
C VAL A 673 21.98 7.93 -18.86
N ASP A 674 22.03 6.67 -18.46
CA ASP A 674 23.18 6.05 -17.79
C ASP A 674 23.73 6.87 -16.60
N GLY A 675 22.84 7.40 -15.77
CA GLY A 675 23.21 8.17 -14.59
C GLY A 675 23.61 9.62 -14.85
N ALA A 676 23.36 10.14 -16.07
CA ALA A 676 23.66 11.51 -16.46
C ALA A 676 22.43 12.23 -17.03
N LEU A 677 22.40 13.54 -16.88
CA LEU A 677 21.47 14.45 -17.56
C LEU A 677 22.02 14.72 -18.97
N GLU A 678 21.40 14.21 -20.02
CA GLU A 678 21.80 14.51 -21.40
C GLU A 678 20.86 15.52 -22.04
N ALA A 679 21.45 16.55 -22.66
CA ALA A 679 20.69 17.55 -23.40
C ALA A 679 20.33 17.03 -24.79
N THR A 680 19.04 17.00 -25.13
CA THR A 680 18.58 16.83 -26.52
C THR A 680 18.66 18.15 -27.25
N PRO A 681 19.13 18.19 -28.50
CA PRO A 681 19.24 19.44 -29.25
C PRO A 681 17.88 20.12 -29.43
N GLY A 682 17.88 21.42 -29.22
CA GLY A 682 16.74 22.31 -29.51
C GLY A 682 17.01 23.28 -30.63
N THR A 683 16.00 24.02 -31.07
CA THR A 683 16.11 25.11 -32.03
C THR A 683 16.19 26.51 -31.36
N GLY A 684 16.24 26.54 -30.03
CA GLY A 684 16.33 27.73 -29.19
C GLY A 684 17.11 27.48 -27.91
N LEU A 685 17.48 28.52 -27.20
CA LEU A 685 18.09 28.47 -25.89
C LEU A 685 17.13 27.78 -24.90
N GLY A 686 17.62 26.78 -24.19
CA GLY A 686 16.94 26.07 -23.11
C GLY A 686 17.74 26.10 -21.82
N LEU A 687 17.05 25.91 -20.72
CA LEU A 687 17.62 25.84 -19.37
C LEU A 687 16.91 24.75 -18.58
N LEU A 688 17.70 23.82 -18.01
CA LEU A 688 17.23 22.98 -16.92
C LEU A 688 17.73 23.61 -15.61
N TRP A 689 16.82 24.01 -14.71
CA TRP A 689 17.19 24.70 -13.49
C TRP A 689 16.70 23.95 -12.25
N HIS A 690 17.47 24.00 -11.15
CA HIS A 690 17.11 23.37 -9.89
C HIS A 690 16.08 24.24 -9.16
N THR A 691 14.93 23.64 -8.77
CA THR A 691 13.78 24.37 -8.26
C THR A 691 13.91 24.84 -6.80
N GLN A 692 14.85 24.25 -6.05
CA GLN A 692 15.21 24.69 -4.72
C GLN A 692 16.32 25.76 -4.81
N PRO A 693 16.17 26.89 -4.11
CA PRO A 693 17.21 27.91 -4.11
C PRO A 693 18.49 27.43 -3.41
N MET A 694 19.61 27.83 -3.94
CA MET A 694 20.92 27.59 -3.33
C MET A 694 21.15 28.52 -2.13
N PRO A 695 22.04 28.15 -1.18
CA PRO A 695 22.54 29.08 -0.18
C PRO A 695 23.18 30.34 -0.81
N ALA A 696 23.35 31.40 -0.03
CA ALA A 696 24.02 32.63 -0.51
C ALA A 696 25.49 32.33 -0.94
N ASP A 697 26.19 31.54 -0.15
CA ASP A 697 27.58 31.14 -0.38
C ASP A 697 27.67 29.62 -0.44
N TYR A 698 28.31 29.12 -1.51
CA TYR A 698 28.37 27.67 -1.73
C TYR A 698 29.51 27.29 -2.67
N ILE A 699 29.88 26.00 -2.61
CA ILE A 699 30.67 25.31 -3.62
C ILE A 699 29.74 24.39 -4.40
N LEU A 700 29.69 24.52 -5.72
CA LEU A 700 29.01 23.63 -6.64
C LEU A 700 30.03 22.77 -7.35
N LYS A 701 29.86 21.44 -7.31
CA LYS A 701 30.65 20.49 -8.08
C LYS A 701 29.74 19.75 -9.06
N LEU A 702 30.27 19.52 -10.24
CA LEU A 702 29.61 18.67 -11.24
C LEU A 702 30.62 18.14 -12.26
N GLN A 703 30.21 17.04 -12.90
CA GLN A 703 30.92 16.56 -14.09
C GLN A 703 30.10 16.86 -15.32
N TRP A 704 30.82 17.24 -16.39
CA TRP A 704 30.20 17.44 -17.70
C TRP A 704 31.02 16.78 -18.83
N LYS A 705 30.28 16.38 -19.90
CA LYS A 705 30.84 15.72 -21.06
C LYS A 705 30.25 16.32 -22.33
N ARG A 706 31.08 16.70 -23.28
CA ARG A 706 30.68 17.06 -24.64
C ARG A 706 30.79 15.84 -25.55
N PHE A 707 29.92 15.75 -26.56
CA PHE A 707 29.93 14.65 -27.52
C PHE A 707 30.68 15.01 -28.82
N THR A 708 30.87 16.29 -29.11
CA THR A 708 31.68 16.82 -30.24
C THR A 708 32.53 17.98 -29.77
N ASP A 709 33.59 18.31 -30.52
CA ASP A 709 34.46 19.42 -30.17
C ASP A 709 33.82 20.78 -30.36
N GLU A 710 32.79 20.88 -31.21
CA GLU A 710 32.00 22.10 -31.43
C GLU A 710 30.85 22.31 -30.43
N ALA A 711 30.67 21.39 -29.50
CA ALA A 711 29.56 21.52 -28.54
C ALA A 711 29.73 22.78 -27.67
N ASN A 712 28.63 23.46 -27.42
CA ASN A 712 28.51 24.65 -26.60
C ASN A 712 27.42 24.47 -25.55
N SER A 713 27.71 24.84 -24.31
CA SER A 713 26.77 24.83 -23.17
C SER A 713 27.36 25.69 -22.05
N GLY A 714 26.66 25.71 -20.89
CA GLY A 714 27.17 26.41 -19.72
C GLY A 714 26.43 26.02 -18.46
N VAL A 715 27.04 26.34 -17.32
CA VAL A 715 26.43 26.27 -16.00
C VAL A 715 26.07 27.66 -15.55
N LEU A 716 24.76 27.94 -15.47
CA LEU A 716 24.28 29.24 -15.03
C LEU A 716 24.11 29.26 -13.51
N VAL A 717 24.54 30.36 -12.88
CA VAL A 717 24.52 30.54 -11.42
C VAL A 717 24.03 31.94 -11.08
N ARG A 718 23.54 32.11 -9.85
CA ARG A 718 23.12 33.39 -9.31
C ARG A 718 22.07 34.13 -10.15
N PHE A 719 21.03 33.44 -10.58
CA PHE A 719 19.86 34.03 -11.25
C PHE A 719 18.59 33.92 -10.39
N PRO A 720 17.62 34.85 -10.59
CA PRO A 720 16.32 34.75 -9.92
C PRO A 720 15.43 33.65 -10.53
N ASP A 721 14.32 33.31 -9.87
CA ASP A 721 13.35 32.36 -10.43
C ASP A 721 13.05 32.69 -11.91
N PRO A 722 13.26 31.76 -12.83
CA PRO A 722 13.03 31.98 -14.27
C PRO A 722 11.62 32.47 -14.61
N ARG A 723 10.63 32.19 -13.77
CA ARG A 723 9.23 32.61 -13.97
C ARG A 723 8.96 34.06 -13.52
N SER A 724 9.90 34.67 -12.73
CA SER A 724 9.66 35.93 -12.03
C SER A 724 9.69 37.20 -12.91
N LYS A 725 10.27 37.14 -14.11
CA LYS A 725 10.53 38.35 -14.96
C LYS A 725 9.63 38.48 -16.18
N GLY A 726 8.68 37.54 -16.39
CA GLY A 726 7.72 37.62 -17.48
C GLY A 726 8.26 37.42 -18.91
N TYR A 727 9.47 36.83 -19.04
CA TYR A 727 10.05 36.52 -20.35
C TYR A 727 9.26 35.46 -21.10
N ASN A 728 9.20 35.58 -22.42
CA ASN A 728 8.58 34.57 -23.29
C ASN A 728 9.31 33.26 -23.23
N ASN A 729 10.62 33.26 -23.37
CA ASN A 729 11.50 32.13 -23.07
C ASN A 729 12.15 32.38 -21.71
N THR A 730 11.79 31.57 -20.73
CA THR A 730 12.24 31.76 -19.35
C THR A 730 13.73 31.44 -19.13
N ALA A 731 14.41 30.80 -20.09
CA ALA A 731 15.86 30.59 -20.05
C ALA A 731 16.65 31.90 -20.06
N TYR A 732 16.16 32.91 -20.76
CA TYR A 732 16.83 34.23 -20.83
C TYR A 732 16.85 34.99 -19.48
N VAL A 733 16.08 34.57 -18.50
CA VAL A 733 16.19 35.14 -17.13
C VAL A 733 17.52 34.79 -16.52
N ALA A 734 17.93 33.52 -16.68
CA ALA A 734 19.24 33.08 -16.16
C ALA A 734 20.41 33.75 -16.90
N ASP A 735 20.28 33.86 -18.21
CA ASP A 735 21.29 34.54 -19.06
C ASP A 735 21.44 36.05 -18.73
N HIS A 736 20.35 36.78 -18.56
CA HIS A 736 20.40 38.23 -18.33
C HIS A 736 20.69 38.60 -16.88
N PHE A 737 20.26 37.84 -15.91
CA PHE A 737 20.32 38.21 -14.48
C PHE A 737 21.31 37.35 -13.68
N GLY A 738 21.82 36.26 -14.23
CA GLY A 738 22.84 35.43 -13.64
C GLY A 738 24.17 35.48 -14.38
N TYR A 739 25.06 34.57 -14.08
CA TYR A 739 26.33 34.38 -14.76
C TYR A 739 26.44 32.95 -15.28
N GLU A 740 26.98 32.82 -16.49
CA GLU A 740 27.27 31.57 -17.15
C GLU A 740 28.75 31.20 -17.00
N ILE A 741 29.04 30.04 -16.44
CA ILE A 741 30.33 29.38 -16.50
C ILE A 741 30.36 28.61 -17.80
N GLN A 742 31.15 29.10 -18.77
CA GLN A 742 31.10 28.67 -20.16
C GLN A 742 31.67 27.25 -20.38
N ILE A 743 31.12 26.54 -21.33
CA ILE A 743 31.63 25.29 -21.90
C ILE A 743 31.65 25.46 -23.43
N ASP A 744 32.75 26.05 -23.97
CA ASP A 744 32.99 26.23 -25.40
C ASP A 744 34.48 26.29 -25.70
N GLU A 745 35.07 25.25 -26.29
CA GLU A 745 36.48 25.20 -26.65
C GLU A 745 36.84 26.12 -27.80
N LEU A 746 35.88 26.54 -28.59
CA LEU A 746 36.08 27.47 -29.69
C LEU A 746 36.06 28.93 -29.26
N GLY A 747 35.47 29.25 -28.09
CA GLY A 747 35.36 30.61 -27.57
C GLY A 747 34.51 31.53 -28.44
N ARG A 748 33.35 31.05 -28.88
CA ARG A 748 32.44 31.82 -29.73
C ARG A 748 31.84 33.01 -29.02
N PRO A 749 31.66 34.18 -29.70
CA PRO A 749 31.63 34.34 -31.15
C PRO A 749 32.98 34.72 -31.82
N ASP A 750 34.02 35.14 -31.08
CA ASP A 750 35.20 35.74 -31.66
C ASP A 750 36.53 35.04 -31.30
N GLY A 751 36.46 33.90 -30.54
CA GLY A 751 37.62 33.13 -30.09
C GLY A 751 38.36 33.69 -28.87
N SER A 752 37.85 34.79 -28.29
CA SER A 752 38.49 35.44 -27.14
C SER A 752 38.36 34.61 -25.86
N GLN A 753 39.28 34.85 -24.91
CA GLN A 753 39.38 34.10 -23.67
C GLN A 753 38.11 34.15 -22.79
N LYS A 754 37.39 35.26 -22.80
CA LYS A 754 36.17 35.49 -22.04
C LYS A 754 34.95 34.60 -22.49
N PHE A 755 35.08 33.91 -23.61
CA PHE A 755 34.09 32.99 -24.16
C PHE A 755 34.57 31.52 -24.13
N ARG A 756 35.73 31.22 -23.53
CA ARG A 756 36.32 29.87 -23.45
C ARG A 756 35.77 29.10 -22.25
N THR A 757 35.89 27.78 -22.34
CA THR A 757 35.56 26.85 -21.27
C THR A 757 36.18 27.27 -19.94
N GLY A 758 35.34 27.44 -18.90
CA GLY A 758 35.71 27.86 -17.56
C GLY A 758 35.67 29.37 -17.30
N ALA A 759 35.58 30.21 -18.34
CA ALA A 759 35.37 31.66 -18.15
C ALA A 759 33.96 32.02 -17.72
N ILE A 760 33.79 33.15 -17.06
CA ILE A 760 32.48 33.79 -16.91
C ILE A 760 32.14 34.44 -18.26
N TYR A 761 31.11 33.93 -18.94
CA TYR A 761 30.75 34.32 -20.32
C TYR A 761 30.63 35.83 -20.51
N GLY A 762 31.41 36.38 -21.44
CA GLY A 762 31.33 37.77 -21.85
C GLY A 762 31.79 38.80 -20.85
N VAL A 763 32.42 38.44 -19.74
CA VAL A 763 32.92 39.35 -18.70
C VAL A 763 34.38 39.73 -18.97
N ASP A 764 34.67 41.05 -19.04
CA ASP A 764 36.01 41.54 -19.33
C ASP A 764 36.90 41.67 -18.09
N ASN A 765 36.35 41.89 -16.89
CA ASN A 765 37.09 42.13 -15.66
C ASN A 765 37.29 40.86 -14.82
N GLN A 766 37.49 39.74 -15.47
CA GLN A 766 37.85 38.47 -14.83
C GLN A 766 39.35 38.13 -15.03
N THR A 767 39.96 37.52 -14.04
CA THR A 767 41.26 36.86 -14.24
C THR A 767 40.99 35.47 -14.80
N PHE A 768 41.46 35.19 -16.00
CA PHE A 768 41.27 33.92 -16.68
C PHE A 768 42.58 33.31 -17.17
N THR A 769 42.77 32.03 -16.88
CA THR A 769 43.88 31.23 -17.38
C THR A 769 43.33 30.09 -18.24
N LEU A 770 43.75 30.03 -19.49
CA LEU A 770 43.29 29.00 -20.41
C LEU A 770 43.81 27.60 -19.99
N GLN A 771 42.87 26.72 -19.72
CA GLN A 771 43.09 25.30 -19.48
C GLN A 771 42.21 24.52 -20.48
N PRO A 772 42.83 23.69 -21.36
CA PRO A 772 42.04 22.86 -22.28
C PRO A 772 41.16 21.85 -21.53
N ALA A 773 39.95 21.70 -21.96
CA ALA A 773 39.09 20.59 -21.51
C ALA A 773 39.60 19.25 -22.07
N LEU A 774 39.26 18.16 -21.42
CA LEU A 774 39.48 16.81 -21.94
C LEU A 774 38.73 16.63 -23.27
N PRO A 775 39.23 15.76 -24.17
CA PRO A 775 38.64 15.52 -25.49
C PRO A 775 37.12 15.17 -25.41
N ALA A 776 36.41 15.39 -26.52
CA ALA A 776 35.01 14.97 -26.63
C ALA A 776 34.85 13.47 -26.25
N GLY A 777 33.76 13.13 -25.54
CA GLY A 777 33.52 11.80 -25.01
C GLY A 777 34.12 11.56 -23.61
N GLN A 778 34.94 12.44 -23.07
CA GLN A 778 35.49 12.32 -21.73
C GLN A 778 34.83 13.28 -20.74
N TRP A 779 34.74 12.87 -19.46
CA TRP A 779 34.18 13.65 -18.38
C TRP A 779 35.20 14.66 -17.86
N ASN A 780 34.77 15.91 -17.72
CA ASN A 780 35.47 17.01 -17.11
C ASN A 780 34.84 17.37 -15.77
N ASP A 781 35.65 17.83 -14.82
CA ASP A 781 35.23 18.28 -13.49
C ASP A 781 35.14 19.80 -13.44
N TYR A 782 34.01 20.35 -13.00
CA TYR A 782 33.88 21.71 -12.53
C TYR A 782 33.75 21.77 -11.02
N GLU A 783 34.49 22.66 -10.37
CA GLU A 783 34.25 23.18 -9.05
C GLU A 783 34.05 24.69 -9.15
N ILE A 784 32.84 25.14 -8.82
CA ILE A 784 32.45 26.54 -8.87
C ILE A 784 32.19 27.02 -7.45
N ARG A 785 33.05 27.93 -6.96
CA ARG A 785 32.96 28.50 -5.62
C ARG A 785 32.43 29.90 -5.68
N ILE A 786 31.35 30.17 -4.94
CA ILE A 786 30.73 31.48 -4.83
C ILE A 786 30.72 31.88 -3.35
N ALA A 787 31.43 32.96 -3.03
CA ALA A 787 31.52 33.51 -1.67
C ALA A 787 31.31 35.03 -1.72
N GLY A 788 30.21 35.54 -1.19
CA GLY A 788 29.79 36.91 -1.38
C GLY A 788 29.65 37.22 -2.91
N ASN A 789 30.40 38.19 -3.37
CA ASN A 789 30.43 38.59 -4.78
C ASN A 789 31.58 37.95 -5.57
N ARG A 790 32.40 37.10 -4.96
CA ARG A 790 33.54 36.45 -5.63
C ARG A 790 33.17 35.09 -6.18
N PHE A 791 33.52 34.85 -7.45
CA PHE A 791 33.34 33.61 -8.19
C PHE A 791 34.70 33.02 -8.54
N THR A 792 34.97 31.79 -8.16
CA THR A 792 36.19 31.07 -8.49
C THR A 792 35.80 29.78 -9.22
N VAL A 793 36.41 29.51 -10.36
CA VAL A 793 36.11 28.29 -11.16
C VAL A 793 37.38 27.45 -11.29
N LEU A 794 37.29 26.15 -10.97
CA LEU A 794 38.29 25.15 -11.24
C LEU A 794 37.82 24.21 -12.34
N LEU A 795 38.65 23.95 -13.32
CA LEU A 795 38.46 22.96 -14.37
C LEU A 795 39.48 21.83 -14.18
N ASN A 796 39.03 20.61 -13.97
CA ASN A 796 39.88 19.43 -13.74
C ASN A 796 40.92 19.67 -12.63
N GLY A 797 40.51 20.34 -11.54
CA GLY A 797 41.35 20.67 -10.38
C GLY A 797 42.26 21.88 -10.53
N VAL A 798 42.29 22.53 -11.70
CA VAL A 798 43.06 23.72 -11.96
C VAL A 798 42.20 24.97 -11.92
N GLN A 799 42.57 25.96 -11.10
CA GLN A 799 41.82 27.22 -11.06
C GLN A 799 42.00 27.97 -12.38
N VAL A 800 40.92 28.22 -13.11
CA VAL A 800 40.92 28.91 -14.41
C VAL A 800 40.35 30.32 -14.32
N THR A 801 39.43 30.59 -13.40
CA THR A 801 38.78 31.93 -13.28
C THR A 801 38.73 32.39 -11.84
N ASP A 802 39.00 33.72 -11.69
CA ASP A 802 38.73 34.49 -10.47
C ASP A 802 38.01 35.78 -10.89
N PHE A 803 36.82 36.01 -10.44
CA PHE A 803 35.97 37.11 -10.79
C PHE A 803 35.27 37.70 -9.55
N THR A 804 35.32 39.03 -9.42
CA THR A 804 34.52 39.72 -8.39
C THR A 804 33.44 40.53 -9.07
N ASN A 805 32.17 40.17 -8.79
CA ASN A 805 31.01 40.86 -9.34
C ASN A 805 30.89 42.28 -8.76
N THR A 806 30.87 43.28 -9.63
CA THR A 806 30.63 44.69 -9.31
C THR A 806 29.33 45.23 -9.91
N ASP A 807 28.58 44.41 -10.65
CA ASP A 807 27.31 44.80 -11.25
C ASP A 807 26.19 44.73 -10.21
N PRO A 808 25.54 45.86 -9.83
CA PRO A 808 24.50 45.87 -8.82
C PRO A 808 23.18 45.22 -9.29
N ASN A 809 23.01 44.97 -10.59
CA ASN A 809 21.78 44.47 -11.19
C ASN A 809 21.87 43.01 -11.63
N ARG A 810 23.06 42.37 -11.51
CA ARG A 810 23.28 41.01 -12.00
C ARG A 810 24.01 40.17 -10.96
N GLY A 811 23.52 38.94 -10.75
CA GLY A 811 24.16 37.93 -9.91
C GLY A 811 24.31 38.30 -8.44
N GLN A 812 23.46 39.15 -7.91
CA GLN A 812 23.50 39.58 -6.50
C GLN A 812 23.05 38.45 -5.58
N ALA A 813 23.59 38.41 -4.34
CA ALA A 813 23.25 37.38 -3.35
C ALA A 813 21.79 37.46 -2.86
N VAL A 814 21.17 38.61 -2.97
CA VAL A 814 19.76 38.84 -2.62
C VAL A 814 18.91 38.59 -3.84
N ASP A 815 17.90 37.74 -3.75
CA ASP A 815 16.93 37.38 -4.79
C ASP A 815 17.45 36.55 -5.98
N SER A 816 18.73 36.08 -5.96
CA SER A 816 19.35 35.36 -7.08
C SER A 816 20.02 34.06 -6.60
N HIS A 817 19.20 33.02 -6.39
CA HIS A 817 19.67 31.82 -5.69
C HIS A 817 19.66 30.55 -6.53
N TYR A 818 19.33 30.62 -7.84
CA TYR A 818 19.15 29.40 -8.62
C TYR A 818 20.40 29.06 -9.44
N ILE A 819 20.51 27.78 -9.76
CA ILE A 819 21.48 27.20 -10.71
C ILE A 819 20.77 26.51 -11.85
N GLY A 820 21.41 26.40 -12.99
CA GLY A 820 20.87 25.72 -14.15
C GLY A 820 21.93 25.25 -15.14
N LEU A 821 21.52 24.33 -16.00
CA LEU A 821 22.32 23.76 -17.07
C LEU A 821 21.74 24.24 -18.41
N GLN A 822 22.59 24.82 -19.26
CA GLN A 822 22.18 25.37 -20.54
C GLN A 822 22.00 24.27 -21.59
N ILE A 823 20.94 24.39 -22.41
CA ILE A 823 20.86 23.74 -23.72
C ILE A 823 21.14 24.81 -24.78
N HIS A 824 22.26 24.64 -25.47
CA HIS A 824 22.59 25.47 -26.62
C HIS A 824 22.21 24.78 -27.93
N PHE A 825 21.98 25.56 -29.00
CA PHE A 825 21.57 25.07 -30.32
C PHE A 825 22.40 23.89 -30.80
N ALA A 826 21.73 22.83 -31.20
CA ALA A 826 22.34 21.62 -31.79
C ALA A 826 23.49 20.97 -30.99
N SER A 827 23.69 21.34 -29.75
CA SER A 827 24.77 20.80 -28.91
C SER A 827 24.27 19.65 -28.06
N ARG A 828 24.88 18.47 -28.14
CA ARG A 828 24.64 17.34 -27.23
C ARG A 828 25.67 17.40 -26.10
N MET A 829 25.21 17.47 -24.86
CA MET A 829 26.01 17.56 -23.65
C MET A 829 25.46 16.61 -22.61
N ALA A 830 26.32 16.16 -21.69
CA ALA A 830 25.90 15.38 -20.53
C ALA A 830 26.45 15.98 -19.23
N PHE A 831 25.67 15.87 -18.15
CA PHE A 831 26.01 16.34 -16.81
C PHE A 831 25.71 15.25 -15.79
N ARG A 832 26.59 15.07 -14.77
CA ARG A 832 26.36 14.13 -13.66
C ARG A 832 27.08 14.59 -12.40
N ASN A 833 26.88 13.86 -11.29
CA ASN A 833 27.54 14.10 -10.00
C ASN A 833 27.41 15.58 -9.58
N ILE A 834 26.20 16.12 -9.71
CA ILE A 834 25.90 17.52 -9.39
C ILE A 834 25.61 17.61 -7.90
N GLU A 835 26.51 18.28 -7.17
CA GLU A 835 26.45 18.36 -5.72
C GLU A 835 26.92 19.73 -5.22
N TYR A 836 26.44 20.14 -4.04
CA TYR A 836 26.84 21.41 -3.45
C TYR A 836 27.16 21.28 -1.97
N GLN A 837 27.94 22.23 -1.45
CA GLN A 837 28.21 22.44 -0.04
C GLN A 837 28.01 23.92 0.28
N ALA A 838 27.19 24.24 1.30
CA ALA A 838 27.11 25.60 1.83
C ALA A 838 28.44 26.00 2.49
N LEU A 839 28.89 27.26 2.29
CA LEU A 839 30.11 27.84 2.90
C LEU A 839 29.84 28.53 4.22
#